data_e975ea91b826b46340c65b28fc289145
#
_entry.id   e975ea91b826b46340c65b28fc289145
#
_cell.length_a   1.000
_cell.length_b   1.000
_cell.length_c   1.000
_cell.angle_alpha   90.00
_cell.angle_beta   90.00
_cell.angle_gamma   90.00
#
_symmetry.space_group_name_H-M   'P 1'
#
loop_
_entity.id
_entity.type
_entity.pdbx_description
1 polymer ?
#
loop_
_entity_poly.entity_id
_entity_poly.type
_entity_poly.pdbx_seq_one_letter_code
_entity_poly.pdbx_strand_id
1 'polypeptide(L)'
;MYVLKRDGRKEEIMFDKITARIRKLCYGLNELVDPLKVAMRVIDGLYDGVTTSELDNLAAEIAATMTTAHPDYARLAARISVSNLHKSTKKTFSEVMHDLYTYVNPRTGKDAPLLSDEVYDVIIKNKEKLDSTIIYNRDFGYDYFGFKTLERSYLLKLNGKIAERPQHMLMRVSIGIHLNDLDSAIETYTLMSKKYFTHATPTLFNSGTPKPQMSSCFLLTMKDDSIDGIYDTLKQTAKISQSAGGIGLAMHNIRATGSYIAGTNGTSNGIVPMLRVYNDTARYVDQGGGKRKGSFAVYLEPWHADIFDFLDLKKNHGKEEMRARDLFYAMWIPDLFMKRVQEDGEWTLMCPNECPGLPDTHSEEFEALYTKYEQEGKGRKTIKARELWEKITESQIETGTPYMLYKDAANRKSNQQNLGTIRSSNLCTEIIEYTSPDEVAVCNLASIALPMFIKDGAFDHKELFRITKRVTRNLNKVIDRNYYPVIEAQNSNFRHRPIGLGVQGLADTFIKLRLPFTSDEAKKLNQDIFETIYFAAVTASMEEAKAEGPYETYKGSPISKGEFQYNLWGLKDEELSGMWDWTKLRKQVLKNGVRNSLLVAPMPTASTSQILGNNECFEPYTSNIYTRRVLSGEFIVVNKHLLEDLVQLGLWNEGLKQEIMRANGSIQHVDVIPQDIKDLYKTVWELSMKDIIDMSRQRGYFIDQSQSLNLFMEGATMAKLTSMHFYAWKSGLKTGMYYLRTKSAVDAIKFTLDTKKQEQPKAEEQAETQVLEKKKEKAVKTAEKFSKQASMDADVEPMSAEEMKALIEQAKASEGDDCLMCGS
;
A
#
# COMPACT_ATOMS: atom_id res chain seq x y z
N MET A 1 42.20 19.06 9.89
CA MET A 1 40.83 18.70 9.51
C MET A 1 39.91 19.11 10.66
N TYR A 2 38.81 19.83 10.35
CA TYR A 2 37.88 20.31 11.37
C TYR A 2 36.41 19.90 11.04
N VAL A 3 35.58 19.87 12.07
CA VAL A 3 34.14 19.67 11.96
C VAL A 3 33.39 20.93 12.32
N LEU A 4 32.24 21.14 11.69
CA LEU A 4 31.30 22.19 12.05
C LEU A 4 30.23 21.61 13.01
N LYS A 5 30.19 22.18 14.21
CA LYS A 5 29.16 21.85 15.20
C LYS A 5 27.79 22.42 14.78
N ARG A 6 26.70 21.90 15.36
CA ARG A 6 25.35 22.41 15.11
C ARG A 6 25.16 23.88 15.48
N ASP A 7 25.95 24.39 16.39
CA ASP A 7 25.99 25.81 16.79
C ASP A 7 26.93 26.67 15.93
N GLY A 8 27.49 26.12 14.84
CA GLY A 8 28.38 26.82 13.93
C GLY A 8 29.86 26.89 14.35
N ARG A 9 30.21 26.39 15.54
CA ARG A 9 31.61 26.36 15.99
C ARG A 9 32.45 25.38 15.19
N LYS A 10 33.68 25.72 14.93
CA LYS A 10 34.70 24.81 14.36
C LYS A 10 35.41 24.09 15.50
N GLU A 11 35.58 22.78 15.37
CA GLU A 11 36.33 21.95 16.31
C GLU A 11 37.22 20.98 15.53
N GLU A 12 38.40 20.72 16.01
CA GLU A 12 39.31 19.74 15.42
C GLU A 12 38.67 18.34 15.49
N ILE A 13 38.82 17.55 14.40
CA ILE A 13 38.29 16.18 14.34
C ILE A 13 39.07 15.30 15.34
N MET A 14 38.32 14.66 16.23
CA MET A 14 38.80 13.65 17.15
C MET A 14 38.11 12.33 16.85
N PHE A 15 38.84 11.36 16.32
CA PHE A 15 38.34 10.05 15.94
C PHE A 15 37.75 9.26 17.12
N ASP A 16 38.32 9.43 18.31
CA ASP A 16 37.82 8.82 19.54
C ASP A 16 36.42 9.29 19.90
N LYS A 17 36.07 10.53 19.58
CA LYS A 17 34.71 11.05 19.80
C LYS A 17 33.70 10.37 18.89
N ILE A 18 34.09 10.06 17.66
CA ILE A 18 33.20 9.36 16.69
C ILE A 18 32.96 7.94 17.20
N THR A 19 34.02 7.21 17.57
CA THR A 19 33.90 5.84 18.10
C THR A 19 33.10 5.80 19.40
N ALA A 20 33.34 6.71 20.32
CA ALA A 20 32.60 6.79 21.59
C ALA A 20 31.13 7.07 21.41
N ARG A 21 30.78 7.93 20.42
CA ARG A 21 29.38 8.23 20.10
C ARG A 21 28.65 7.00 19.58
N ILE A 22 29.25 6.26 18.67
CA ILE A 22 28.64 5.05 18.08
C ILE A 22 28.52 3.98 19.18
N ARG A 23 29.59 3.76 19.95
CA ARG A 23 29.59 2.79 21.07
C ARG A 23 28.49 3.07 22.09
N LYS A 24 28.22 4.32 22.39
CA LYS A 24 27.16 4.74 23.33
C LYS A 24 25.76 4.31 22.88
N LEU A 25 25.56 4.12 21.59
CA LEU A 25 24.29 3.71 21.00
C LEU A 25 24.16 2.19 20.79
N CYS A 26 25.21 1.42 21.11
CA CYS A 26 25.21 -0.04 20.98
C CYS A 26 24.64 -0.79 22.21
N TYR A 27 24.05 -0.09 23.19
CA TYR A 27 23.51 -0.74 24.38
C TYR A 27 22.46 -1.80 24.04
N GLY A 28 22.57 -2.99 24.65
CA GLY A 28 21.61 -4.09 24.48
C GLY A 28 21.55 -4.67 23.04
N LEU A 29 22.48 -4.35 22.16
CA LEU A 29 22.63 -4.99 20.87
C LEU A 29 23.51 -6.24 20.98
N ASN A 30 23.42 -7.12 19.97
CA ASN A 30 24.23 -8.32 19.89
C ASN A 30 25.74 -7.98 19.86
N GLU A 31 26.57 -8.83 20.45
CA GLU A 31 28.04 -8.66 20.52
C GLU A 31 28.72 -8.65 19.14
N LEU A 32 28.08 -9.20 18.11
CA LEU A 32 28.58 -9.14 16.74
C LEU A 32 28.51 -7.74 16.13
N VAL A 33 27.79 -6.80 16.76
CA VAL A 33 27.75 -5.40 16.35
C VAL A 33 28.99 -4.68 16.88
N ASP A 34 29.92 -4.39 15.98
CA ASP A 34 31.21 -3.77 16.33
C ASP A 34 31.21 -2.27 16.01
N PRO A 35 31.13 -1.39 17.03
CA PRO A 35 31.13 0.06 16.83
C PRO A 35 32.44 0.58 16.22
N LEU A 36 33.57 -0.11 16.43
CA LEU A 36 34.85 0.29 15.87
C LEU A 36 34.89 0.13 14.35
N LYS A 37 34.29 -0.97 13.82
CA LYS A 37 34.21 -1.19 12.36
C LYS A 37 33.38 -0.11 11.68
N VAL A 38 32.29 0.31 12.31
CA VAL A 38 31.46 1.43 11.80
C VAL A 38 32.26 2.73 11.83
N ALA A 39 32.90 3.03 12.94
CA ALA A 39 33.71 4.25 13.12
C ALA A 39 34.85 4.35 12.09
N MET A 40 35.59 3.26 11.84
CA MET A 40 36.66 3.23 10.85
C MET A 40 36.14 3.59 9.44
N ARG A 41 35.04 3.04 9.02
CA ARG A 41 34.44 3.37 7.70
C ARG A 41 33.94 4.82 7.64
N VAL A 42 33.45 5.36 8.76
CA VAL A 42 33.07 6.79 8.84
C VAL A 42 34.30 7.67 8.65
N ILE A 43 35.39 7.31 9.28
CA ILE A 43 36.68 8.04 9.21
C ILE A 43 37.22 8.09 7.78
N ASP A 44 37.10 6.99 7.02
CA ASP A 44 37.52 6.92 5.61
C ASP A 44 36.70 7.87 4.70
N GLY A 45 35.48 8.24 5.09
CA GLY A 45 34.60 9.15 4.35
C GLY A 45 34.68 10.62 4.80
N LEU A 46 35.61 10.99 5.68
CA LEU A 46 35.70 12.35 6.22
C LEU A 46 36.29 13.35 5.23
N TYR A 47 35.77 14.56 5.27
CA TYR A 47 36.32 15.74 4.59
C TYR A 47 36.38 16.95 5.51
N ASP A 48 37.19 17.93 5.15
CA ASP A 48 37.34 19.13 5.98
C ASP A 48 36.11 20.01 5.96
N GLY A 49 35.64 20.41 7.14
CA GLY A 49 34.44 21.22 7.26
C GLY A 49 33.13 20.43 7.32
N VAL A 50 33.18 19.10 7.38
CA VAL A 50 31.97 18.27 7.54
C VAL A 50 31.19 18.67 8.80
N THR A 51 29.87 18.73 8.71
CA THR A 51 29.03 19.01 9.87
C THR A 51 28.86 17.75 10.74
N THR A 52 28.66 17.94 12.03
CA THR A 52 28.37 16.82 12.93
C THR A 52 27.04 16.12 12.61
N SER A 53 26.11 16.80 11.93
CA SER A 53 24.88 16.20 11.43
C SER A 53 25.12 15.29 10.23
N GLU A 54 25.97 15.70 9.29
CA GLU A 54 26.40 14.85 8.15
C GLU A 54 27.20 13.64 8.62
N LEU A 55 28.03 13.78 9.66
CA LEU A 55 28.73 12.65 10.27
C LEU A 55 27.76 11.63 10.87
N ASP A 56 26.72 12.07 11.56
CA ASP A 56 25.71 11.17 12.09
C ASP A 56 24.93 10.46 10.95
N ASN A 57 24.60 11.18 9.88
CA ASN A 57 23.96 10.57 8.72
C ASN A 57 24.85 9.52 8.04
N LEU A 58 26.12 9.84 7.82
CA LEU A 58 27.10 8.91 7.25
C LEU A 58 27.27 7.67 8.14
N ALA A 59 27.38 7.84 9.46
CA ALA A 59 27.48 6.73 10.40
C ALA A 59 26.24 5.84 10.38
N ALA A 60 25.05 6.41 10.29
CA ALA A 60 23.80 5.67 10.19
C ALA A 60 23.72 4.87 8.88
N GLU A 61 24.09 5.46 7.75
CA GLU A 61 24.11 4.79 6.44
C GLU A 61 25.13 3.64 6.42
N ILE A 62 26.31 3.86 6.96
CA ILE A 62 27.34 2.81 7.06
C ILE A 62 26.86 1.65 7.94
N ALA A 63 26.27 1.93 9.10
CA ALA A 63 25.68 0.89 9.94
C ALA A 63 24.58 0.13 9.19
N ALA A 64 23.74 0.82 8.42
CA ALA A 64 22.69 0.19 7.60
C ALA A 64 23.28 -0.75 6.53
N THR A 65 24.40 -0.40 5.91
CA THR A 65 25.09 -1.29 4.94
C THR A 65 25.65 -2.56 5.59
N MET A 66 25.89 -2.54 6.89
CA MET A 66 26.41 -3.69 7.64
C MET A 66 25.33 -4.62 8.16
N THR A 67 24.06 -4.37 7.85
CA THR A 67 22.91 -5.21 8.26
C THR A 67 23.04 -6.66 7.79
N THR A 68 23.77 -6.90 6.71
CA THR A 68 24.08 -8.26 6.23
C THR A 68 25.00 -9.05 7.15
N ALA A 69 25.72 -8.40 8.07
CA ALA A 69 26.51 -9.08 9.08
C ALA A 69 25.66 -9.49 10.30
N HIS A 70 24.75 -8.63 10.71
CA HIS A 70 23.78 -8.91 11.77
C HIS A 70 22.60 -7.93 11.68
N PRO A 71 21.35 -8.35 11.97
CA PRO A 71 20.15 -7.47 11.90
C PRO A 71 20.26 -6.25 12.82
N ASP A 72 20.94 -6.37 13.95
CA ASP A 72 21.09 -5.29 14.93
C ASP A 72 21.87 -4.08 14.42
N TYR A 73 22.61 -4.20 13.31
CA TYR A 73 23.18 -3.02 12.65
C TYR A 73 22.11 -2.07 12.10
N ALA A 74 20.94 -2.57 11.67
CA ALA A 74 19.80 -1.72 11.30
C ALA A 74 19.24 -0.96 12.52
N ARG A 75 19.25 -1.59 13.69
CA ARG A 75 18.87 -0.95 14.96
C ARG A 75 19.87 0.13 15.37
N LEU A 76 21.16 -0.14 15.22
CA LEU A 76 22.20 0.86 15.46
C LEU A 76 22.05 2.06 14.50
N ALA A 77 21.86 1.81 13.22
CA ALA A 77 21.64 2.84 12.21
C ALA A 77 20.43 3.74 12.57
N ALA A 78 19.32 3.13 12.96
CA ALA A 78 18.13 3.85 13.42
C ALA A 78 18.42 4.70 14.65
N ARG A 79 19.12 4.17 15.65
CA ARG A 79 19.47 4.90 16.88
C ARG A 79 20.35 6.12 16.60
N ILE A 80 21.31 6.00 15.70
CA ILE A 80 22.15 7.12 15.27
C ILE A 80 21.28 8.20 14.60
N SER A 81 20.40 7.82 13.69
CA SER A 81 19.51 8.75 13.02
C SER A 81 18.51 9.42 13.97
N VAL A 82 17.93 8.66 14.89
CA VAL A 82 17.03 9.18 15.93
C VAL A 82 17.75 10.17 16.85
N SER A 83 18.96 9.83 17.30
CA SER A 83 19.78 10.73 18.12
C SER A 83 20.13 12.02 17.36
N ASN A 84 20.41 11.93 16.06
CA ASN A 84 20.64 13.11 15.21
C ASN A 84 19.40 14.02 15.14
N LEU A 85 18.21 13.43 14.91
CA LEU A 85 16.95 14.18 14.92
C LEU A 85 16.67 14.82 16.27
N HIS A 86 16.85 14.09 17.38
CA HIS A 86 16.62 14.62 18.73
C HIS A 86 17.52 15.81 19.07
N LYS A 87 18.74 15.83 18.55
CA LYS A 87 19.65 16.99 18.70
C LYS A 87 19.26 18.20 17.86
N SER A 88 18.50 17.98 16.81
CA SER A 88 18.06 19.01 15.86
C SER A 88 16.67 19.55 16.15
N THR A 89 15.94 18.98 17.10
CA THR A 89 14.54 19.27 17.42
C THR A 89 14.35 19.55 18.90
N LYS A 90 13.33 20.36 19.22
CA LYS A 90 12.91 20.60 20.60
C LYS A 90 12.34 19.33 21.20
N LYS A 91 12.58 19.13 22.51
CA LYS A 91 12.09 17.97 23.23
C LYS A 91 10.63 18.11 23.66
N THR A 92 10.23 19.27 24.15
CA THR A 92 8.92 19.47 24.77
C THR A 92 7.82 19.52 23.72
N PHE A 93 6.85 18.62 23.83
CA PHE A 93 5.74 18.50 22.88
C PHE A 93 4.94 19.80 22.75
N SER A 94 4.53 20.40 23.85
CA SER A 94 3.74 21.65 23.83
C SER A 94 4.48 22.82 23.17
N GLU A 95 5.80 22.90 23.31
CA GLU A 95 6.62 23.92 22.63
C GLU A 95 6.69 23.70 21.12
N VAL A 96 6.86 22.46 20.69
CA VAL A 96 6.85 22.12 19.25
C VAL A 96 5.50 22.42 18.63
N MET A 97 4.41 22.08 19.32
CA MET A 97 3.04 22.37 18.86
C MET A 97 2.78 23.88 18.80
N HIS A 98 3.32 24.65 19.74
CA HIS A 98 3.28 26.10 19.69
C HIS A 98 3.99 26.67 18.45
N ASP A 99 5.18 26.18 18.15
CA ASP A 99 5.94 26.60 16.95
C ASP A 99 5.18 26.27 15.66
N LEU A 100 4.51 25.11 15.60
CA LEU A 100 3.69 24.70 14.46
C LEU A 100 2.43 25.58 14.30
N TYR A 101 1.81 25.94 15.42
CA TYR A 101 0.61 26.77 15.43
C TYR A 101 0.89 28.23 15.06
N THR A 102 2.00 28.80 15.54
CA THR A 102 2.38 30.20 15.32
C THR A 102 3.25 30.42 14.07
N TYR A 103 3.35 29.43 13.22
CA TYR A 103 4.19 29.48 12.02
C TYR A 103 3.75 30.59 11.06
N VAL A 104 4.71 31.40 10.65
CA VAL A 104 4.55 32.42 9.64
C VAL A 104 5.38 32.08 8.42
N ASN A 105 4.78 32.08 7.24
CA ASN A 105 5.50 31.82 6.00
C ASN A 105 6.53 32.94 5.74
N PRO A 106 7.84 32.64 5.71
CA PRO A 106 8.88 33.65 5.61
C PRO A 106 8.90 34.40 4.27
N ARG A 107 8.33 33.79 3.22
CA ARG A 107 8.27 34.42 1.88
C ARG A 107 7.11 35.39 1.72
N THR A 108 5.97 35.10 2.35
CA THR A 108 4.74 35.89 2.20
C THR A 108 4.46 36.78 3.41
N GLY A 109 5.09 36.52 4.56
CA GLY A 109 4.82 37.19 5.84
C GLY A 109 3.42 36.92 6.41
N LYS A 110 2.70 35.91 5.86
CA LYS A 110 1.34 35.54 6.30
C LYS A 110 1.39 34.40 7.29
N ASP A 111 0.45 34.41 8.23
CA ASP A 111 0.22 33.27 9.12
C ASP A 111 -0.12 32.02 8.32
N ALA A 112 0.55 30.94 8.66
CA ALA A 112 0.40 29.63 8.01
C ALA A 112 0.41 28.49 9.04
N PRO A 113 -0.54 28.49 10.00
CA PRO A 113 -0.55 27.50 11.07
C PRO A 113 -0.66 26.07 10.53
N LEU A 114 0.10 25.17 11.15
CA LEU A 114 0.07 23.74 10.85
C LEU A 114 -0.78 22.93 11.83
N LEU A 115 -1.31 23.60 12.86
CA LEU A 115 -2.30 23.01 13.79
C LEU A 115 -3.62 23.79 13.71
N SER A 116 -4.73 23.10 13.92
CA SER A 116 -6.03 23.72 14.10
C SER A 116 -6.12 24.42 15.45
N ASP A 117 -6.99 25.45 15.53
CA ASP A 117 -7.22 26.20 16.77
C ASP A 117 -7.71 25.28 17.90
N GLU A 118 -8.65 24.38 17.61
CA GLU A 118 -9.19 23.42 18.57
C GLU A 118 -8.12 22.51 19.18
N VAL A 119 -7.28 21.94 18.33
CA VAL A 119 -6.21 21.02 18.76
C VAL A 119 -5.18 21.76 19.61
N TYR A 120 -4.79 22.96 19.17
CA TYR A 120 -3.86 23.79 19.92
C TYR A 120 -4.40 24.16 21.30
N ASP A 121 -5.67 24.54 21.40
CA ASP A 121 -6.31 24.86 22.66
C ASP A 121 -6.32 23.67 23.64
N VAL A 122 -6.65 22.47 23.15
CA VAL A 122 -6.61 21.24 23.96
C VAL A 122 -5.19 20.97 24.47
N ILE A 123 -4.19 21.13 23.61
CA ILE A 123 -2.78 20.89 23.96
C ILE A 123 -2.32 21.88 25.04
N ILE A 124 -2.60 23.15 24.88
CA ILE A 124 -2.12 24.17 25.82
C ILE A 124 -2.81 24.07 27.19
N LYS A 125 -4.11 23.79 27.20
CA LYS A 125 -4.85 23.56 28.45
C LYS A 125 -4.36 22.36 29.25
N ASN A 126 -3.79 21.37 28.57
CA ASN A 126 -3.37 20.10 29.17
C ASN A 126 -1.87 19.83 29.00
N LYS A 127 -1.07 20.86 28.78
CA LYS A 127 0.34 20.74 28.41
C LYS A 127 1.17 19.91 29.38
N GLU A 128 0.99 20.08 30.68
CA GLU A 128 1.76 19.36 31.69
C GLU A 128 1.49 17.85 31.65
N LYS A 129 0.21 17.46 31.53
CA LYS A 129 -0.21 16.07 31.41
C LYS A 129 0.31 15.44 30.13
N LEU A 130 0.18 16.15 29.00
CA LEU A 130 0.60 15.65 27.69
C LEU A 130 2.12 15.57 27.57
N ASP A 131 2.84 16.60 27.97
CA ASP A 131 4.31 16.61 27.96
C ASP A 131 4.91 15.51 28.84
N SER A 132 4.30 15.21 29.97
CA SER A 132 4.76 14.15 30.89
C SER A 132 4.41 12.74 30.42
N THR A 133 3.41 12.59 29.55
CA THR A 133 2.96 11.28 29.05
C THR A 133 3.90 10.73 27.98
N ILE A 134 4.55 11.59 27.21
CA ILE A 134 5.36 11.18 26.06
C ILE A 134 6.64 10.49 26.49
N ILE A 135 6.91 9.34 25.90
CA ILE A 135 8.11 8.52 26.16
C ILE A 135 9.02 8.56 24.94
N TYR A 136 9.97 9.48 24.93
CA TYR A 136 10.86 9.72 23.78
C TYR A 136 11.80 8.55 23.45
N ASN A 137 12.12 7.72 24.45
CA ASN A 137 12.95 6.54 24.23
C ASN A 137 12.34 5.53 23.24
N ARG A 138 11.03 5.58 23.04
CA ARG A 138 10.35 4.73 22.04
C ARG A 138 10.73 5.05 20.60
N ASP A 139 11.23 6.25 20.34
CA ASP A 139 11.77 6.61 19.01
C ASP A 139 12.95 5.72 18.62
N PHE A 140 13.75 5.28 19.60
CA PHE A 140 14.89 4.37 19.38
C PHE A 140 14.48 2.93 19.05
N GLY A 141 13.20 2.61 19.10
CA GLY A 141 12.64 1.30 18.75
C GLY A 141 12.32 1.12 17.28
N TYR A 142 12.40 2.15 16.46
CA TYR A 142 12.26 2.04 15.01
C TYR A 142 13.48 1.39 14.38
N ASP A 143 13.30 0.70 13.24
CA ASP A 143 14.44 0.34 12.40
C ASP A 143 14.83 1.52 11.49
N TYR A 144 15.97 1.39 10.80
CA TYR A 144 16.50 2.47 9.99
C TYR A 144 15.54 2.91 8.87
N PHE A 145 14.94 1.96 8.17
CA PHE A 145 14.04 2.26 7.04
C PHE A 145 12.72 2.84 7.50
N GLY A 146 12.16 2.30 8.58
CA GLY A 146 10.95 2.83 9.19
C GLY A 146 11.14 4.27 9.66
N PHE A 147 12.24 4.54 10.32
CA PHE A 147 12.56 5.90 10.77
C PHE A 147 12.82 6.87 9.61
N LYS A 148 13.57 6.44 8.57
CA LYS A 148 13.81 7.26 7.38
C LYS A 148 12.53 7.55 6.60
N THR A 149 11.59 6.62 6.58
CA THR A 149 10.26 6.84 6.00
C THR A 149 9.51 7.94 6.75
N LEU A 150 9.53 7.91 8.08
CA LEU A 150 8.95 8.98 8.92
C LEU A 150 9.59 10.34 8.64
N GLU A 151 10.92 10.43 8.65
CA GLU A 151 11.65 11.68 8.39
C GLU A 151 11.32 12.28 7.02
N ARG A 152 11.31 11.44 6.00
CA ARG A 152 11.12 11.89 4.61
C ARG A 152 9.72 12.46 4.38
N SER A 153 8.68 11.77 4.87
CA SER A 153 7.32 11.99 4.39
C SER A 153 6.28 12.33 5.47
N TYR A 154 6.51 12.00 6.73
CA TYR A 154 5.47 12.05 7.77
C TYR A 154 5.62 13.17 8.79
N LEU A 155 6.83 13.44 9.24
CA LEU A 155 7.08 14.45 10.27
C LEU A 155 6.90 15.86 9.71
N LEU A 156 6.17 16.71 10.42
CA LEU A 156 5.92 18.08 10.00
C LEU A 156 7.20 18.92 10.03
N LYS A 157 7.33 19.80 9.05
CA LYS A 157 8.52 20.63 8.81
C LYS A 157 8.18 22.10 8.93
N LEU A 158 9.12 22.88 9.46
CA LEU A 158 9.12 24.32 9.44
C LEU A 158 10.33 24.80 8.63
N ASN A 159 10.09 25.62 7.62
CA ASN A 159 11.14 26.13 6.71
C ASN A 159 12.03 25.01 6.12
N GLY A 160 11.41 23.90 5.76
CA GLY A 160 12.10 22.74 5.18
C GLY A 160 12.85 21.85 6.19
N LYS A 161 12.88 22.22 7.47
CA LYS A 161 13.51 21.41 8.53
C LYS A 161 12.47 20.71 9.38
N ILE A 162 12.74 19.46 9.75
CA ILE A 162 11.83 18.68 10.58
C ILE A 162 11.70 19.34 11.96
N ALA A 163 10.45 19.55 12.40
CA ALA A 163 10.12 20.11 13.71
C ALA A 163 9.62 19.06 14.69
N GLU A 164 8.86 18.10 14.21
CA GLU A 164 8.31 17.01 15.04
C GLU A 164 9.30 15.86 15.21
N ARG A 165 9.28 15.25 16.40
CA ARG A 165 9.78 13.90 16.62
C ARG A 165 8.67 12.88 16.34
N PRO A 166 8.97 11.59 16.10
CA PRO A 166 7.92 10.60 15.91
C PRO A 166 6.88 10.57 17.05
N GLN A 167 7.31 10.65 18.30
CA GLN A 167 6.38 10.69 19.43
C GLN A 167 5.49 11.94 19.44
N HIS A 168 5.99 13.09 18.99
CA HIS A 168 5.19 14.29 18.80
C HIS A 168 4.09 14.08 17.76
N MET A 169 4.45 13.48 16.63
CA MET A 169 3.47 13.14 15.57
C MET A 169 2.36 12.23 16.12
N LEU A 170 2.73 11.17 16.83
CA LEU A 170 1.75 10.21 17.37
C LEU A 170 0.80 10.86 18.38
N MET A 171 1.30 11.76 19.24
CA MET A 171 0.45 12.50 20.18
C MET A 171 -0.44 13.52 19.44
N ARG A 172 0.09 14.26 18.46
CA ARG A 172 -0.68 15.19 17.63
C ARG A 172 -1.84 14.46 16.93
N VAL A 173 -1.56 13.32 16.33
CA VAL A 173 -2.57 12.48 15.65
C VAL A 173 -3.64 12.05 16.63
N SER A 174 -3.27 11.57 17.81
CA SER A 174 -4.19 11.10 18.85
C SER A 174 -5.11 12.21 19.36
N ILE A 175 -4.58 13.39 19.61
CA ILE A 175 -5.38 14.55 20.03
C ILE A 175 -6.26 15.05 18.90
N GLY A 176 -5.78 15.03 17.65
CA GLY A 176 -6.58 15.39 16.47
C GLY A 176 -7.82 14.50 16.29
N ILE A 177 -7.73 13.24 16.69
CA ILE A 177 -8.85 12.30 16.66
C ILE A 177 -9.81 12.51 17.86
N HIS A 178 -9.28 12.60 19.08
CA HIS A 178 -10.07 12.52 20.31
C HIS A 178 -10.37 13.87 20.97
N LEU A 179 -9.65 14.94 20.64
CA LEU A 179 -9.78 16.27 21.24
C LEU A 179 -9.77 16.23 22.79
N ASN A 180 -10.85 16.62 23.43
CA ASN A 180 -10.96 16.72 24.88
C ASN A 180 -11.08 15.37 25.60
N ASP A 181 -11.31 14.29 24.88
CA ASP A 181 -11.25 12.94 25.45
C ASP A 181 -9.79 12.50 25.60
N LEU A 182 -9.12 13.05 26.61
CA LEU A 182 -7.69 12.83 26.84
C LEU A 182 -7.35 11.40 27.17
N ASP A 183 -8.23 10.67 27.83
CA ASP A 183 -7.98 9.27 28.20
C ASP A 183 -7.91 8.40 26.95
N SER A 184 -8.83 8.57 26.02
CA SER A 184 -8.79 7.91 24.71
C SER A 184 -7.61 8.36 23.85
N ALA A 185 -7.26 9.64 23.88
CA ALA A 185 -6.10 10.17 23.16
C ALA A 185 -4.79 9.57 23.70
N ILE A 186 -4.62 9.49 25.00
CA ILE A 186 -3.42 8.92 25.64
C ILE A 186 -3.35 7.42 25.38
N GLU A 187 -4.45 6.69 25.45
CA GLU A 187 -4.49 5.26 25.09
C GLU A 187 -4.11 5.04 23.63
N THR A 188 -4.66 5.82 22.71
CA THR A 188 -4.32 5.76 21.29
C THR A 188 -2.85 6.05 21.04
N TYR A 189 -2.32 7.11 21.64
CA TYR A 189 -0.88 7.41 21.60
C TYR A 189 -0.05 6.25 22.10
N THR A 190 -0.40 5.70 23.27
CA THR A 190 0.35 4.61 23.89
C THR A 190 0.40 3.36 23.01
N LEU A 191 -0.74 2.97 22.43
CA LEU A 191 -0.82 1.79 21.55
C LEU A 191 -0.06 2.00 20.23
N MET A 192 -0.18 3.15 19.60
CA MET A 192 0.62 3.47 18.41
C MET A 192 2.11 3.57 18.70
N SER A 193 2.47 4.21 19.82
CA SER A 193 3.85 4.36 20.26
C SER A 193 4.52 3.03 20.57
N LYS A 194 3.76 2.08 21.13
CA LYS A 194 4.19 0.68 21.33
C LYS A 194 4.11 -0.19 20.09
N LYS A 195 3.65 0.36 18.95
CA LYS A 195 3.57 -0.32 17.64
C LYS A 195 2.53 -1.45 17.54
N TYR A 196 1.47 -1.42 18.32
CA TYR A 196 0.38 -2.39 18.20
C TYR A 196 -0.47 -2.19 16.94
N PHE A 197 -0.62 -0.95 16.51
CA PHE A 197 -1.30 -0.58 15.29
C PHE A 197 -0.83 0.77 14.79
N THR A 198 -1.23 1.13 13.59
CA THR A 198 -1.09 2.50 13.08
C THR A 198 -2.34 2.93 12.32
N HIS A 199 -2.66 4.21 12.40
CA HIS A 199 -3.60 4.82 11.49
C HIS A 199 -3.02 4.94 10.09
N ALA A 200 -3.90 5.12 9.11
CA ALA A 200 -3.52 5.30 7.72
C ALA A 200 -2.66 6.55 7.49
N THR A 201 -1.92 6.54 6.39
CA THR A 201 -1.02 7.64 6.02
C THR A 201 -1.70 9.01 6.01
N PRO A 202 -2.90 9.22 5.42
CA PRO A 202 -3.55 10.52 5.49
C PRO A 202 -3.88 10.97 6.91
N THR A 203 -4.23 10.05 7.78
CA THR A 203 -4.45 10.34 9.22
C THR A 203 -3.16 10.81 9.88
N LEU A 204 -2.05 10.11 9.65
CA LEU A 204 -0.74 10.50 10.20
C LEU A 204 -0.27 11.85 9.67
N PHE A 205 -0.54 12.18 8.41
CA PHE A 205 -0.19 13.46 7.81
C PHE A 205 -1.02 14.62 8.36
N ASN A 206 -2.33 14.44 8.46
CA ASN A 206 -3.29 15.55 8.51
C ASN A 206 -4.04 15.67 9.84
N SER A 207 -4.01 14.65 10.69
CA SER A 207 -4.70 14.73 11.99
C SER A 207 -4.13 15.87 12.84
N GLY A 208 -5.01 16.71 13.36
CA GLY A 208 -4.64 17.88 14.15
C GLY A 208 -4.33 19.14 13.33
N THR A 209 -4.26 19.05 12.01
CA THR A 209 -4.02 20.20 11.12
C THR A 209 -5.32 20.99 10.83
N PRO A 210 -5.24 22.18 10.27
CA PRO A 210 -6.43 23.01 9.98
C PRO A 210 -7.43 22.39 9.00
N LYS A 211 -6.95 21.53 8.09
CA LYS A 211 -7.78 20.76 7.16
C LYS A 211 -7.48 19.28 7.31
N PRO A 212 -8.06 18.61 8.34
CA PRO A 212 -7.69 17.26 8.68
C PRO A 212 -8.38 16.24 7.77
N GLN A 213 -7.96 16.18 6.50
CA GLN A 213 -8.38 15.12 5.60
C GLN A 213 -7.62 13.84 5.96
N MET A 214 -8.30 12.91 6.62
CA MET A 214 -7.73 11.68 7.19
C MET A 214 -8.15 10.41 6.44
N SER A 215 -9.03 10.54 5.44
CA SER A 215 -9.55 9.40 4.67
C SER A 215 -8.57 9.00 3.56
N SER A 216 -8.38 7.70 3.37
CA SER A 216 -7.46 7.16 2.38
C SER A 216 -8.12 6.93 1.02
N CYS A 217 -9.37 6.48 1.02
CA CYS A 217 -10.03 5.93 -0.15
C CYS A 217 -11.32 6.65 -0.45
N PHE A 218 -11.51 6.97 -1.73
CA PHE A 218 -12.72 7.60 -2.26
C PHE A 218 -13.18 6.82 -3.49
N LEU A 219 -14.46 6.48 -3.52
CA LEU A 219 -15.08 5.81 -4.66
C LEU A 219 -16.13 6.76 -5.27
N LEU A 220 -15.99 6.96 -6.58
CA LEU A 220 -16.90 7.79 -7.35
C LEU A 220 -17.54 6.98 -8.48
N THR A 221 -18.79 7.29 -8.76
CA THR A 221 -19.40 6.94 -10.05
C THR A 221 -19.48 8.20 -10.90
N MET A 222 -19.35 8.07 -12.23
CA MET A 222 -19.61 9.20 -13.13
C MET A 222 -21.00 9.73 -12.86
N LYS A 223 -21.12 11.02 -12.61
CA LYS A 223 -22.39 11.65 -12.21
C LYS A 223 -23.48 11.48 -13.26
N ASP A 224 -23.12 11.67 -14.52
CA ASP A 224 -24.03 11.58 -15.64
C ASP A 224 -23.26 11.36 -16.94
N ASP A 225 -23.93 10.79 -17.94
CA ASP A 225 -23.38 10.62 -19.31
C ASP A 225 -23.57 11.92 -20.11
N SER A 226 -22.93 12.97 -19.65
CA SER A 226 -22.95 14.33 -20.22
C SER A 226 -21.62 15.03 -19.95
N ILE A 227 -21.35 16.10 -20.71
CA ILE A 227 -20.17 16.93 -20.45
C ILE A 227 -20.17 17.48 -19.03
N ASP A 228 -21.30 17.98 -18.55
CA ASP A 228 -21.43 18.49 -17.19
C ASP A 228 -21.12 17.38 -16.16
N GLY A 229 -21.73 16.22 -16.29
CA GLY A 229 -21.51 15.08 -15.38
C GLY A 229 -20.06 14.59 -15.42
N ILE A 230 -19.45 14.46 -16.58
CA ILE A 230 -18.04 14.03 -16.73
C ILE A 230 -17.08 15.04 -16.10
N TYR A 231 -17.24 16.33 -16.38
CA TYR A 231 -16.34 17.36 -15.85
C TYR A 231 -16.59 17.69 -14.38
N ASP A 232 -17.83 17.56 -13.89
CA ASP A 232 -18.10 17.65 -12.45
C ASP A 232 -17.40 16.50 -11.69
N THR A 233 -17.44 15.30 -12.22
CA THR A 233 -16.71 14.16 -11.66
C THR A 233 -15.20 14.39 -11.73
N LEU A 234 -14.67 14.92 -12.83
CA LEU A 234 -13.25 15.29 -12.97
C LEU A 234 -12.84 16.31 -11.89
N LYS A 235 -13.64 17.34 -11.68
CA LYS A 235 -13.42 18.34 -10.62
C LYS A 235 -13.38 17.71 -9.24
N GLN A 236 -14.27 16.77 -8.95
CA GLN A 236 -14.26 16.01 -7.70
C GLN A 236 -12.97 15.21 -7.53
N THR A 237 -12.54 14.50 -8.58
CA THR A 237 -11.27 13.74 -8.53
C THR A 237 -10.07 14.63 -8.25
N ALA A 238 -10.02 15.82 -8.87
CA ALA A 238 -8.95 16.80 -8.64
C ALA A 238 -8.92 17.29 -7.19
N LYS A 239 -10.07 17.64 -6.61
CA LYS A 239 -10.17 18.08 -5.21
C LYS A 239 -9.80 17.00 -4.20
N ILE A 240 -10.22 15.76 -4.47
CA ILE A 240 -9.89 14.60 -3.63
C ILE A 240 -8.38 14.33 -3.70
N SER A 241 -7.80 14.30 -4.90
CA SER A 241 -6.36 14.12 -5.08
C SER A 241 -5.56 15.21 -4.38
N GLN A 242 -5.93 16.47 -4.52
CA GLN A 242 -5.30 17.60 -3.82
C GLN A 242 -5.25 17.38 -2.30
N SER A 243 -6.26 16.78 -1.72
CA SER A 243 -6.35 16.50 -0.29
C SER A 243 -5.78 15.14 0.13
N ALA A 244 -4.98 14.50 -0.71
CA ALA A 244 -4.30 13.22 -0.48
C ALA A 244 -5.19 11.97 -0.48
N GLY A 245 -6.34 11.99 -1.17
CA GLY A 245 -7.20 10.82 -1.35
C GLY A 245 -6.82 9.99 -2.58
N GLY A 246 -6.82 8.66 -2.46
CA GLY A 246 -6.79 7.72 -3.58
C GLY A 246 -8.20 7.52 -4.14
N ILE A 247 -8.32 7.26 -5.44
CA ILE A 247 -9.60 7.27 -6.14
C ILE A 247 -9.86 5.97 -6.88
N GLY A 248 -11.07 5.41 -6.69
CA GLY A 248 -11.69 4.43 -7.56
C GLY A 248 -12.86 5.05 -8.30
N LEU A 249 -12.89 4.94 -9.62
CA LEU A 249 -13.89 5.58 -10.47
C LEU A 249 -14.63 4.54 -11.31
N ALA A 250 -15.96 4.43 -11.11
CA ALA A 250 -16.84 3.64 -11.95
C ALA A 250 -17.34 4.48 -13.15
N MET A 251 -17.17 3.96 -14.36
CA MET A 251 -17.54 4.68 -15.57
C MET A 251 -18.40 3.88 -16.54
N HIS A 252 -19.04 2.84 -16.06
CA HIS A 252 -19.85 1.92 -16.88
C HIS A 252 -21.00 2.60 -17.62
N ASN A 253 -21.49 3.74 -17.12
CA ASN A 253 -22.61 4.48 -17.65
C ASN A 253 -22.26 5.47 -18.79
N ILE A 254 -20.98 5.63 -19.12
CA ILE A 254 -20.55 6.54 -20.19
C ILE A 254 -20.67 5.85 -21.55
N ARG A 255 -21.33 6.51 -22.49
CA ARG A 255 -21.59 5.97 -23.83
C ARG A 255 -20.32 5.63 -24.58
N ALA A 256 -20.41 4.59 -25.41
CA ALA A 256 -19.31 4.10 -26.23
C ALA A 256 -19.04 4.98 -27.46
N THR A 257 -17.88 4.76 -28.08
CA THR A 257 -17.52 5.35 -29.36
C THR A 257 -18.61 5.09 -30.42
N GLY A 258 -18.92 6.12 -31.21
CA GLY A 258 -19.92 6.03 -32.27
C GLY A 258 -21.38 6.11 -31.79
N SER A 259 -21.63 6.29 -30.50
CA SER A 259 -22.96 6.49 -29.96
C SER A 259 -23.55 7.83 -30.41
N TYR A 260 -24.83 7.85 -30.80
CA TYR A 260 -25.51 9.04 -31.29
C TYR A 260 -25.62 10.14 -30.24
N ILE A 261 -25.37 11.37 -30.63
CA ILE A 261 -25.55 12.56 -29.79
C ILE A 261 -26.77 13.31 -30.26
N ALA A 262 -27.80 13.36 -29.43
CA ALA A 262 -29.04 14.05 -29.71
C ALA A 262 -28.83 15.57 -29.87
N GLY A 263 -29.51 16.17 -30.82
CA GLY A 263 -29.48 17.62 -31.08
C GLY A 263 -28.33 18.11 -31.98
N THR A 264 -27.26 17.37 -32.13
CA THR A 264 -26.14 17.76 -33.01
C THR A 264 -25.98 16.88 -34.23
N ASN A 265 -26.69 15.76 -34.30
CA ASN A 265 -26.54 14.72 -35.31
C ASN A 265 -25.08 14.18 -35.39
N GLY A 266 -24.35 14.29 -34.29
CA GLY A 266 -23.00 13.80 -34.16
C GLY A 266 -22.88 12.45 -33.46
N THR A 267 -21.68 11.98 -33.28
CA THR A 267 -21.35 10.74 -32.57
C THR A 267 -20.29 10.95 -31.48
N SER A 268 -20.41 10.15 -30.43
CA SER A 268 -19.46 10.16 -29.32
C SER A 268 -18.07 9.65 -29.73
N ASN A 269 -17.02 10.25 -29.17
CA ASN A 269 -15.64 9.76 -29.28
C ASN A 269 -15.34 8.62 -28.31
N GLY A 270 -16.28 8.28 -27.41
CA GLY A 270 -16.13 7.19 -26.44
C GLY A 270 -15.27 7.53 -25.24
N ILE A 271 -14.85 6.47 -24.52
CA ILE A 271 -14.18 6.62 -23.23
C ILE A 271 -12.69 6.94 -23.30
N VAL A 272 -11.99 6.59 -24.39
CA VAL A 272 -10.54 6.76 -24.47
C VAL A 272 -10.10 8.23 -24.41
N PRO A 273 -10.64 9.14 -25.26
CA PRO A 273 -10.28 10.56 -25.15
C PRO A 273 -10.66 11.18 -23.80
N MET A 274 -11.78 10.77 -23.23
CA MET A 274 -12.19 11.20 -21.87
C MET A 274 -11.18 10.77 -20.83
N LEU A 275 -10.73 9.52 -20.86
CA LEU A 275 -9.75 8.99 -19.88
C LEU A 275 -8.39 9.67 -20.00
N ARG A 276 -7.99 10.16 -21.17
CA ARG A 276 -6.78 10.96 -21.31
C ARG A 276 -6.86 12.26 -20.51
N VAL A 277 -8.01 12.90 -20.45
CA VAL A 277 -8.22 14.09 -19.62
C VAL A 277 -8.06 13.73 -18.13
N TYR A 278 -8.61 12.62 -17.70
CA TYR A 278 -8.42 12.10 -16.32
C TYR A 278 -6.96 11.73 -16.02
N ASN A 279 -6.28 11.15 -16.98
CA ASN A 279 -4.85 10.82 -16.87
C ASN A 279 -4.00 12.07 -16.65
N ASP A 280 -4.21 13.11 -17.43
CA ASP A 280 -3.47 14.36 -17.30
C ASP A 280 -3.82 15.10 -16.00
N THR A 281 -5.06 15.00 -15.54
CA THR A 281 -5.50 15.52 -14.23
C THR A 281 -4.78 14.81 -13.09
N ALA A 282 -4.65 13.48 -13.13
CA ALA A 282 -3.90 12.72 -12.14
C ALA A 282 -2.42 13.12 -12.09
N ARG A 283 -1.82 13.39 -13.25
CA ARG A 283 -0.44 13.87 -13.34
C ARG A 283 -0.28 15.30 -12.81
N TYR A 284 -1.25 16.16 -13.06
CA TYR A 284 -1.20 17.58 -12.68
C TYR A 284 -1.45 17.79 -11.18
N VAL A 285 -2.45 17.10 -10.61
CA VAL A 285 -2.86 17.31 -9.22
C VAL A 285 -2.23 16.27 -8.32
N ASP A 286 -1.07 16.59 -7.77
CA ASP A 286 -0.37 15.75 -6.81
C ASP A 286 -1.14 15.64 -5.49
N GLN A 287 -1.04 14.48 -4.84
CA GLN A 287 -1.62 14.24 -3.53
C GLN A 287 -0.91 15.06 -2.44
N GLY A 288 -1.72 15.79 -1.67
CA GLY A 288 -1.23 16.53 -0.52
C GLY A 288 -0.16 17.59 -0.83
N GLY A 289 -0.20 18.19 -2.02
CA GLY A 289 0.73 19.24 -2.41
C GLY A 289 2.15 18.75 -2.70
N GLY A 290 2.28 17.69 -3.44
CA GLY A 290 3.58 17.13 -3.87
C GLY A 290 4.13 16.01 -2.99
N LYS A 291 3.36 15.54 -2.01
CA LYS A 291 3.76 14.40 -1.17
C LYS A 291 3.76 13.08 -1.94
N ARG A 292 2.81 12.92 -2.88
CA ARG A 292 2.64 11.75 -3.75
C ARG A 292 2.02 12.15 -5.08
N LYS A 293 2.18 11.33 -6.10
CA LYS A 293 1.48 11.50 -7.39
C LYS A 293 -0.01 11.18 -7.25
N GLY A 294 -0.87 11.86 -7.99
CA GLY A 294 -2.28 11.55 -8.08
C GLY A 294 -2.49 10.18 -8.72
N SER A 295 -3.44 9.40 -8.21
CA SER A 295 -3.72 8.06 -8.71
C SER A 295 -5.19 7.72 -8.71
N PHE A 296 -5.65 7.30 -9.87
CA PHE A 296 -7.04 6.93 -10.13
C PHE A 296 -7.08 5.52 -10.71
N ALA A 297 -7.89 4.65 -10.12
CA ALA A 297 -8.24 3.36 -10.70
C ALA A 297 -9.61 3.47 -11.38
N VAL A 298 -9.67 3.08 -12.62
CA VAL A 298 -10.87 3.15 -13.46
C VAL A 298 -11.48 1.77 -13.62
N TYR A 299 -12.76 1.63 -13.28
CA TYR A 299 -13.52 0.38 -13.30
C TYR A 299 -14.46 0.33 -14.49
N LEU A 300 -14.37 -0.75 -15.26
CA LEU A 300 -15.24 -0.99 -16.40
C LEU A 300 -15.73 -2.44 -16.41
N GLU A 301 -17.03 -2.62 -16.72
CA GLU A 301 -17.60 -3.94 -16.93
C GLU A 301 -17.29 -4.47 -18.34
N PRO A 302 -17.13 -5.80 -18.51
CA PRO A 302 -16.65 -6.39 -19.76
C PRO A 302 -17.66 -6.30 -20.93
N TRP A 303 -18.90 -5.95 -20.69
CA TRP A 303 -19.91 -5.78 -21.74
C TRP A 303 -19.82 -4.43 -22.46
N HIS A 304 -19.06 -3.46 -21.94
CA HIS A 304 -18.96 -2.13 -22.55
C HIS A 304 -18.31 -2.21 -23.94
N ALA A 305 -18.90 -1.53 -24.93
CA ALA A 305 -18.46 -1.64 -26.32
C ALA A 305 -17.01 -1.17 -26.57
N ASP A 306 -16.46 -0.29 -25.72
CA ASP A 306 -15.08 0.20 -25.81
C ASP A 306 -14.07 -0.65 -25.00
N ILE A 307 -14.47 -1.84 -24.53
CA ILE A 307 -13.64 -2.64 -23.63
C ILE A 307 -12.28 -3.01 -24.20
N PHE A 308 -12.17 -3.30 -25.49
CA PHE A 308 -10.90 -3.66 -26.12
C PHE A 308 -9.92 -2.48 -26.13
N ASP A 309 -10.38 -1.28 -26.45
CA ASP A 309 -9.55 -0.06 -26.40
C ASP A 309 -9.16 0.29 -24.95
N PHE A 310 -10.06 0.08 -23.99
CA PHE A 310 -9.78 0.23 -22.57
C PHE A 310 -8.62 -0.68 -22.10
N LEU A 311 -8.58 -1.92 -22.55
CA LEU A 311 -7.53 -2.88 -22.19
C LEU A 311 -6.16 -2.54 -22.79
N ASP A 312 -6.11 -1.68 -23.80
CA ASP A 312 -4.86 -1.23 -24.43
C ASP A 312 -4.28 0.06 -23.82
N LEU A 313 -5.00 0.74 -22.96
CA LEU A 313 -4.64 2.08 -22.47
C LEU A 313 -3.29 2.15 -21.75
N LYS A 314 -2.86 1.08 -21.09
CA LYS A 314 -1.59 1.02 -20.35
C LYS A 314 -0.41 0.43 -21.13
N LYS A 315 -0.61 -0.01 -22.36
CA LYS A 315 0.45 -0.61 -23.16
C LYS A 315 1.58 0.37 -23.45
N ASN A 316 2.83 -0.14 -23.45
CA ASN A 316 4.03 0.66 -23.67
C ASN A 316 4.31 0.97 -25.16
N HIS A 317 3.49 0.47 -26.06
CA HIS A 317 3.60 0.64 -27.50
C HIS A 317 2.28 1.06 -28.13
N GLY A 318 2.32 1.44 -29.42
CA GLY A 318 1.14 1.90 -30.15
C GLY A 318 1.03 3.43 -30.17
N LYS A 319 -0.10 3.93 -30.67
CA LYS A 319 -0.34 5.37 -30.80
C LYS A 319 -0.56 6.02 -29.46
N GLU A 320 0.20 7.08 -29.16
CA GLU A 320 0.15 7.79 -27.88
C GLU A 320 -1.23 8.39 -27.57
N GLU A 321 -1.94 8.86 -28.60
CA GLU A 321 -3.30 9.37 -28.45
C GLU A 321 -4.33 8.33 -27.98
N MET A 322 -3.97 7.04 -28.09
CA MET A 322 -4.80 5.92 -27.61
C MET A 322 -4.32 5.33 -26.28
N ARG A 323 -3.48 6.05 -25.56
CA ARG A 323 -2.90 5.63 -24.27
C ARG A 323 -3.24 6.59 -23.15
N ALA A 324 -3.36 6.03 -21.93
CA ALA A 324 -3.50 6.75 -20.66
C ALA A 324 -2.81 5.92 -19.56
N ARG A 325 -1.46 6.00 -19.54
CA ARG A 325 -0.62 5.08 -18.79
C ARG A 325 -0.52 5.36 -17.29
N ASP A 326 -0.82 6.58 -16.88
CA ASP A 326 -0.74 6.99 -15.47
C ASP A 326 -1.99 6.59 -14.66
N LEU A 327 -3.06 6.15 -15.33
CA LEU A 327 -4.22 5.57 -14.68
C LEU A 327 -4.04 4.09 -14.40
N PHE A 328 -4.80 3.58 -13.45
CA PHE A 328 -4.91 2.15 -13.16
C PHE A 328 -6.25 1.64 -13.67
N TYR A 329 -6.29 0.38 -14.07
CA TYR A 329 -7.46 -0.20 -14.73
C TYR A 329 -7.93 -1.46 -14.02
N ALA A 330 -9.24 -1.58 -13.87
CA ALA A 330 -9.87 -2.70 -13.17
C ALA A 330 -11.08 -3.21 -13.95
N MET A 331 -11.24 -4.54 -13.98
CA MET A 331 -12.40 -5.21 -14.51
C MET A 331 -13.42 -5.43 -13.38
N TRP A 332 -14.63 -5.01 -13.60
CA TRP A 332 -15.78 -5.25 -12.72
C TRP A 332 -16.68 -6.29 -13.38
N ILE A 333 -16.50 -7.57 -13.01
CA ILE A 333 -16.91 -8.72 -13.80
C ILE A 333 -18.20 -9.34 -13.24
N PRO A 334 -19.31 -9.36 -14.02
CA PRO A 334 -20.47 -10.15 -13.67
C PRO A 334 -20.23 -11.65 -13.87
N ASP A 335 -20.85 -12.50 -13.05
CA ASP A 335 -20.72 -13.94 -13.13
C ASP A 335 -21.09 -14.50 -14.51
N LEU A 336 -22.04 -13.89 -15.19
CA LEU A 336 -22.44 -14.30 -16.53
C LEU A 336 -21.29 -14.32 -17.52
N PHE A 337 -20.39 -13.32 -17.46
CA PHE A 337 -19.20 -13.32 -18.31
C PHE A 337 -18.29 -14.52 -18.04
N MET A 338 -18.04 -14.83 -16.76
CA MET A 338 -17.22 -15.98 -16.38
C MET A 338 -17.85 -17.29 -16.83
N LYS A 339 -19.15 -17.45 -16.68
CA LYS A 339 -19.91 -18.62 -17.16
C LYS A 339 -19.74 -18.79 -18.68
N ARG A 340 -19.91 -17.72 -19.44
CA ARG A 340 -19.78 -17.73 -20.91
C ARG A 340 -18.36 -18.02 -21.40
N VAL A 341 -17.35 -17.53 -20.68
CA VAL A 341 -15.95 -17.91 -20.96
C VAL A 341 -15.74 -19.42 -20.74
N GLN A 342 -16.27 -19.95 -19.65
CA GLN A 342 -16.15 -21.36 -19.30
C GLN A 342 -16.84 -22.26 -20.35
N GLU A 343 -18.00 -21.89 -20.83
CA GLU A 343 -18.86 -22.64 -21.76
C GLU A 343 -18.48 -22.42 -23.23
N ASP A 344 -17.44 -21.63 -23.51
CA ASP A 344 -17.09 -21.17 -24.87
C ASP A 344 -18.27 -20.49 -25.59
N GLY A 345 -19.04 -19.72 -24.84
CA GLY A 345 -20.22 -19.03 -25.31
C GLY A 345 -19.91 -17.71 -26.02
N GLU A 346 -20.97 -17.11 -26.55
CA GLU A 346 -20.91 -15.77 -27.13
C GLU A 346 -21.05 -14.69 -26.06
N TRP A 347 -20.46 -13.52 -26.35
CA TRP A 347 -20.56 -12.35 -25.51
C TRP A 347 -20.87 -11.13 -26.37
N THR A 348 -21.90 -10.37 -26.00
CA THR A 348 -22.37 -9.22 -26.76
C THR A 348 -21.88 -7.93 -26.09
N LEU A 349 -21.15 -7.13 -26.85
CA LEU A 349 -20.73 -5.79 -26.46
C LEU A 349 -21.86 -4.79 -26.62
N MET A 350 -22.07 -3.96 -25.63
CA MET A 350 -23.22 -3.05 -25.54
C MET A 350 -22.78 -1.63 -25.18
N CYS A 351 -23.56 -0.65 -25.64
CA CYS A 351 -23.42 0.73 -25.21
C CYS A 351 -24.43 1.02 -24.09
N PRO A 352 -24.02 1.60 -22.94
CA PRO A 352 -24.94 1.85 -21.84
C PRO A 352 -26.07 2.83 -22.17
N ASN A 353 -25.87 3.70 -23.17
CA ASN A 353 -26.90 4.62 -23.65
C ASN A 353 -28.02 3.90 -24.44
N GLU A 354 -27.66 2.81 -25.13
CA GLU A 354 -28.61 1.99 -25.91
C GLU A 354 -29.20 0.85 -25.06
N CYS A 355 -28.47 0.41 -24.07
CA CYS A 355 -28.79 -0.68 -23.15
C CYS A 355 -28.73 -0.20 -21.68
N PRO A 356 -29.65 0.66 -21.25
CA PRO A 356 -29.63 1.24 -19.90
C PRO A 356 -29.88 0.21 -18.80
N GLY A 357 -29.35 0.49 -17.62
CA GLY A 357 -29.62 -0.28 -16.41
C GLY A 357 -28.66 -1.42 -16.11
N LEU A 358 -27.75 -1.76 -17.04
CA LEU A 358 -26.75 -2.83 -16.80
C LEU A 358 -25.83 -2.54 -15.60
N PRO A 359 -25.31 -1.31 -15.39
CA PRO A 359 -24.54 -1.00 -14.20
C PRO A 359 -25.32 -1.03 -12.87
N ASP A 360 -26.63 -0.93 -12.95
CA ASP A 360 -27.55 -0.78 -11.80
C ASP A 360 -28.14 -2.10 -11.32
N THR A 361 -27.79 -3.20 -11.98
CA THR A 361 -28.27 -4.55 -11.67
C THR A 361 -27.11 -5.51 -11.47
N HIS A 362 -27.33 -6.57 -10.70
CA HIS A 362 -26.36 -7.64 -10.48
C HIS A 362 -27.04 -9.00 -10.37
N SER A 363 -26.27 -10.08 -10.42
CA SER A 363 -26.75 -11.44 -10.27
C SER A 363 -27.85 -11.80 -11.28
N GLU A 364 -28.93 -12.42 -10.87
CA GLU A 364 -30.02 -12.89 -11.75
C GLU A 364 -30.72 -11.73 -12.48
N GLU A 365 -30.84 -10.59 -11.82
CA GLU A 365 -31.46 -9.39 -12.41
C GLU A 365 -30.63 -8.84 -13.57
N PHE A 366 -29.31 -8.81 -13.40
CA PHE A 366 -28.36 -8.45 -14.46
C PHE A 366 -28.43 -9.46 -15.62
N GLU A 367 -28.41 -10.75 -15.34
CA GLU A 367 -28.46 -11.80 -16.35
C GLU A 367 -29.75 -11.71 -17.18
N ALA A 368 -30.87 -11.48 -16.53
CA ALA A 368 -32.14 -11.31 -17.19
C ALA A 368 -32.16 -10.09 -18.13
N LEU A 369 -31.67 -8.95 -17.65
CA LEU A 369 -31.63 -7.71 -18.43
C LEU A 369 -30.65 -7.81 -19.61
N TYR A 370 -29.47 -8.35 -19.39
CA TYR A 370 -28.45 -8.54 -20.41
C TYR A 370 -28.94 -9.48 -21.52
N THR A 371 -29.53 -10.63 -21.16
CA THR A 371 -30.07 -11.61 -22.09
C THR A 371 -31.25 -11.00 -22.88
N LYS A 372 -32.10 -10.21 -22.23
CA LYS A 372 -33.18 -9.48 -22.92
C LYS A 372 -32.65 -8.56 -24.02
N TYR A 373 -31.60 -7.79 -23.73
CA TYR A 373 -30.99 -6.92 -24.74
C TYR A 373 -30.34 -7.71 -25.89
N GLU A 374 -29.76 -8.86 -25.62
CA GLU A 374 -29.25 -9.75 -26.67
C GLU A 374 -30.37 -10.25 -27.57
N GLN A 375 -31.49 -10.69 -27.01
CA GLN A 375 -32.65 -11.17 -27.76
C GLN A 375 -33.29 -10.06 -28.58
N GLU A 376 -33.29 -8.84 -28.07
CA GLU A 376 -33.79 -7.65 -28.77
C GLU A 376 -32.85 -7.12 -29.86
N GLY A 377 -31.65 -7.71 -30.00
CA GLY A 377 -30.66 -7.27 -30.99
C GLY A 377 -30.04 -5.89 -30.72
N LYS A 378 -30.03 -5.43 -29.46
CA LYS A 378 -29.52 -4.10 -29.06
C LYS A 378 -28.01 -4.03 -28.92
N GLY A 379 -27.31 -5.15 -29.05
CA GLY A 379 -25.84 -5.19 -28.93
C GLY A 379 -25.18 -4.55 -30.14
N ARG A 380 -23.97 -4.05 -29.92
CA ARG A 380 -23.11 -3.47 -30.97
C ARG A 380 -22.34 -4.53 -31.74
N LYS A 381 -21.81 -5.51 -31.06
CA LYS A 381 -20.97 -6.57 -31.61
C LYS A 381 -21.08 -7.81 -30.75
N THR A 382 -21.23 -8.97 -31.36
CA THR A 382 -21.15 -10.26 -30.68
C THR A 382 -19.83 -10.93 -31.00
N ILE A 383 -19.15 -11.38 -29.99
CA ILE A 383 -17.84 -12.05 -30.05
C ILE A 383 -17.89 -13.35 -29.26
N LYS A 384 -16.88 -14.18 -29.37
CA LYS A 384 -16.66 -15.25 -28.42
C LYS A 384 -16.18 -14.65 -27.08
N ALA A 385 -16.75 -15.08 -25.97
CA ALA A 385 -16.35 -14.61 -24.64
C ALA A 385 -14.85 -14.87 -24.39
N ARG A 386 -14.32 -15.98 -24.88
CA ARG A 386 -12.89 -16.31 -24.80
C ARG A 386 -11.99 -15.33 -25.53
N GLU A 387 -12.43 -14.70 -26.61
CA GLU A 387 -11.68 -13.66 -27.31
C GLU A 387 -11.39 -12.44 -26.40
N LEU A 388 -12.40 -12.00 -25.66
CA LEU A 388 -12.22 -10.93 -24.66
C LEU A 388 -11.38 -11.40 -23.47
N TRP A 389 -11.57 -12.64 -23.03
CA TRP A 389 -10.79 -13.24 -21.95
C TRP A 389 -9.30 -13.31 -22.29
N GLU A 390 -8.96 -13.70 -23.50
CA GLU A 390 -7.58 -13.71 -24.02
C GLU A 390 -6.99 -12.29 -23.99
N LYS A 391 -7.76 -11.30 -24.39
CA LYS A 391 -7.33 -9.90 -24.34
C LYS A 391 -7.06 -9.41 -22.92
N ILE A 392 -7.91 -9.77 -21.95
CA ILE A 392 -7.73 -9.44 -20.54
C ILE A 392 -6.44 -10.07 -20.00
N THR A 393 -6.24 -11.37 -20.24
CA THR A 393 -5.07 -12.10 -19.73
C THR A 393 -3.77 -11.66 -20.42
N GLU A 394 -3.82 -11.35 -21.72
CA GLU A 394 -2.69 -10.73 -22.44
C GLU A 394 -2.27 -9.41 -21.79
N SER A 395 -3.23 -8.52 -21.52
CA SER A 395 -2.97 -7.25 -20.84
C SER A 395 -2.34 -7.45 -19.45
N GLN A 396 -2.79 -8.44 -18.70
CA GLN A 396 -2.25 -8.75 -17.38
C GLN A 396 -0.79 -9.26 -17.43
N ILE A 397 -0.47 -10.11 -18.41
CA ILE A 397 0.92 -10.58 -18.61
C ILE A 397 1.84 -9.40 -18.97
N GLU A 398 1.36 -8.49 -19.82
CA GLU A 398 2.15 -7.38 -20.31
C GLU A 398 2.33 -6.26 -19.27
N THR A 399 1.28 -5.93 -18.51
CA THR A 399 1.25 -4.72 -17.66
C THR A 399 0.97 -5.00 -16.18
N GLY A 400 0.60 -6.22 -15.81
CA GLY A 400 0.15 -6.58 -14.46
C GLY A 400 -1.31 -6.18 -14.15
N THR A 401 -1.95 -5.47 -15.08
CA THR A 401 -3.35 -5.00 -14.98
C THR A 401 -4.16 -5.45 -16.20
N PRO A 402 -5.49 -5.45 -16.18
CA PRO A 402 -6.41 -4.89 -15.17
C PRO A 402 -6.53 -5.75 -13.91
N TYR A 403 -6.94 -5.11 -12.81
CA TYR A 403 -7.38 -5.82 -11.61
C TYR A 403 -8.63 -6.65 -11.90
N MET A 404 -8.83 -7.72 -11.14
CA MET A 404 -9.97 -8.62 -11.33
C MET A 404 -10.87 -8.61 -10.10
N LEU A 405 -12.08 -8.04 -10.25
CA LEU A 405 -13.07 -7.99 -9.19
C LEU A 405 -14.40 -8.56 -9.70
N TYR A 406 -15.08 -9.30 -8.86
CA TYR A 406 -16.30 -10.01 -9.20
C TYR A 406 -17.52 -9.27 -8.66
N LYS A 407 -18.24 -8.64 -9.57
CA LYS A 407 -19.39 -7.77 -9.30
C LYS A 407 -20.46 -8.45 -8.45
N ASP A 408 -20.86 -9.66 -8.81
CA ASP A 408 -21.97 -10.36 -8.16
C ASP A 408 -21.60 -10.82 -6.75
N ALA A 409 -20.41 -11.38 -6.56
CA ALA A 409 -19.89 -11.73 -5.24
C ALA A 409 -19.78 -10.50 -4.34
N ALA A 410 -19.26 -9.38 -4.86
CA ALA A 410 -19.15 -8.12 -4.14
C ALA A 410 -20.50 -7.60 -3.66
N ASN A 411 -21.54 -7.67 -4.50
CA ASN A 411 -22.86 -7.18 -4.17
C ASN A 411 -23.65 -8.13 -3.25
N ARG A 412 -23.65 -9.44 -3.56
CA ARG A 412 -24.38 -10.42 -2.73
C ARG A 412 -23.85 -10.53 -1.31
N LYS A 413 -22.56 -10.35 -1.11
CA LYS A 413 -21.90 -10.47 0.19
C LYS A 413 -21.60 -9.14 0.85
N SER A 414 -22.29 -8.08 0.48
CA SER A 414 -22.11 -6.76 1.10
C SER A 414 -23.21 -6.46 2.11
N ASN A 415 -22.82 -5.90 3.24
CA ASN A 415 -23.76 -5.34 4.20
C ASN A 415 -24.43 -4.05 3.70
N GLN A 416 -23.93 -3.45 2.62
CA GLN A 416 -24.54 -2.29 1.96
C GLN A 416 -25.47 -2.66 0.80
N GLN A 417 -25.81 -3.92 0.60
CA GLN A 417 -26.67 -4.38 -0.52
C GLN A 417 -28.07 -3.75 -0.52
N ASN A 418 -28.55 -3.29 0.62
CA ASN A 418 -29.84 -2.59 0.74
C ASN A 418 -29.83 -1.17 0.15
N LEU A 419 -28.68 -0.61 -0.18
CA LEU A 419 -28.55 0.74 -0.72
C LEU A 419 -28.73 0.79 -2.24
N GLY A 420 -28.40 -0.29 -2.91
CA GLY A 420 -28.40 -0.42 -4.36
C GLY A 420 -27.22 -1.24 -4.86
N THR A 421 -27.02 -1.26 -6.17
CA THR A 421 -25.89 -2.00 -6.76
C THR A 421 -24.58 -1.24 -6.57
N ILE A 422 -23.59 -1.92 -6.00
CA ILE A 422 -22.22 -1.42 -5.89
C ILE A 422 -21.55 -1.54 -7.25
N ARG A 423 -20.83 -0.49 -7.68
CA ARG A 423 -20.32 -0.35 -9.05
C ARG A 423 -18.83 -0.43 -9.19
N SER A 424 -18.09 -0.36 -8.09
CA SER A 424 -16.61 -0.38 -8.12
C SER A 424 -16.01 -0.68 -6.75
N SER A 425 -14.70 -0.79 -6.75
CA SER A 425 -13.85 -0.72 -5.57
C SER A 425 -13.00 0.55 -5.63
N ASN A 426 -12.02 0.66 -4.72
CA ASN A 426 -11.08 1.77 -4.64
C ASN A 426 -9.83 1.54 -5.52
N LEU A 427 -8.80 2.34 -5.30
CA LEU A 427 -7.51 2.24 -5.98
C LEU A 427 -6.82 0.89 -5.76
N CYS A 428 -6.93 0.32 -4.55
CA CYS A 428 -6.20 -0.89 -4.15
C CYS A 428 -7.08 -2.12 -3.91
N THR A 429 -8.35 -2.07 -4.31
CA THR A 429 -9.28 -3.21 -4.38
C THR A 429 -9.79 -3.79 -3.05
N GLU A 430 -9.48 -3.16 -1.90
CA GLU A 430 -9.98 -3.62 -0.59
C GLU A 430 -11.32 -3.01 -0.18
N ILE A 431 -11.72 -1.88 -0.76
CA ILE A 431 -12.93 -1.16 -0.40
C ILE A 431 -14.07 -1.51 -1.36
N ILE A 432 -15.17 -2.00 -0.83
CA ILE A 432 -16.40 -2.30 -1.57
C ILE A 432 -17.53 -1.52 -0.90
N GLU A 433 -17.88 -0.38 -1.47
CA GLU A 433 -18.89 0.54 -0.93
C GLU A 433 -19.81 1.07 -2.02
N TYR A 434 -21.03 1.37 -1.64
CA TYR A 434 -22.05 1.95 -2.53
C TYR A 434 -21.72 3.39 -2.90
N THR A 435 -21.90 3.71 -4.16
CA THR A 435 -21.76 5.06 -4.72
C THR A 435 -22.99 5.45 -5.54
N SER A 436 -23.25 6.73 -5.60
CA SER A 436 -24.27 7.34 -6.46
C SER A 436 -23.81 8.72 -6.95
N PRO A 437 -24.54 9.38 -7.86
CA PRO A 437 -24.22 10.76 -8.22
C PRO A 437 -24.12 11.73 -7.03
N ASP A 438 -24.85 11.48 -5.96
CA ASP A 438 -24.92 12.31 -4.75
C ASP A 438 -24.04 11.79 -3.59
N GLU A 439 -23.45 10.63 -3.76
CA GLU A 439 -22.67 9.95 -2.73
C GLU A 439 -21.33 9.47 -3.27
N VAL A 440 -20.25 10.09 -2.79
CA VAL A 440 -18.89 9.61 -2.94
C VAL A 440 -18.56 8.75 -1.73
N ALA A 441 -18.32 7.47 -1.94
CA ALA A 441 -17.96 6.57 -0.84
C ALA A 441 -16.58 6.92 -0.28
N VAL A 442 -16.44 6.80 1.02
CA VAL A 442 -15.21 7.14 1.75
C VAL A 442 -14.87 6.02 2.71
N CYS A 443 -13.60 5.66 2.81
CA CYS A 443 -13.15 4.74 3.84
C CYS A 443 -11.96 5.27 4.64
N ASN A 444 -12.06 5.13 5.95
CA ASN A 444 -11.03 5.47 6.91
C ASN A 444 -10.37 4.18 7.39
N LEU A 445 -9.05 4.13 7.31
CA LEU A 445 -8.28 2.91 7.46
C LEU A 445 -7.33 2.96 8.65
N ALA A 446 -7.09 1.78 9.21
CA ALA A 446 -6.03 1.53 10.18
C ALA A 446 -5.55 0.08 10.03
N SER A 447 -4.29 -0.18 10.35
CA SER A 447 -3.71 -1.53 10.29
C SER A 447 -3.15 -1.98 11.62
N ILE A 448 -3.45 -3.22 11.98
CA ILE A 448 -3.04 -3.86 13.24
C ILE A 448 -1.76 -4.65 12.98
N ALA A 449 -0.74 -4.43 13.79
CA ALA A 449 0.55 -5.09 13.68
C ALA A 449 0.52 -6.45 14.38
N LEU A 450 0.20 -7.50 13.65
CA LEU A 450 -0.03 -8.85 14.18
C LEU A 450 1.16 -9.43 14.97
N PRO A 451 2.43 -9.18 14.63
CA PRO A 451 3.55 -9.73 15.41
C PRO A 451 3.59 -9.30 16.87
N MET A 452 2.93 -8.20 17.22
CA MET A 452 2.88 -7.68 18.60
C MET A 452 1.98 -8.50 19.54
N PHE A 453 1.16 -9.39 19.01
CA PHE A 453 0.20 -10.20 19.75
C PHE A 453 0.71 -11.60 20.09
N ILE A 454 1.99 -11.85 19.85
CA ILE A 454 2.63 -13.12 20.26
C ILE A 454 3.11 -12.97 21.68
N LYS A 455 2.58 -13.84 22.54
CA LYS A 455 2.92 -13.90 23.96
C LYS A 455 3.17 -15.35 24.35
N ASP A 456 4.29 -15.60 25.01
CA ASP A 456 4.69 -16.92 25.49
C ASP A 456 4.60 -18.03 24.40
N GLY A 457 4.99 -17.70 23.17
CA GLY A 457 4.99 -18.63 22.04
C GLY A 457 3.62 -18.89 21.41
N ALA A 458 2.58 -18.19 21.80
CA ALA A 458 1.23 -18.32 21.28
C ALA A 458 0.66 -16.96 20.86
N PHE A 459 -0.35 -16.97 19.99
CA PHE A 459 -1.04 -15.74 19.59
C PHE A 459 -2.11 -15.36 20.61
N ASP A 460 -2.07 -14.12 21.10
CA ASP A 460 -2.99 -13.59 22.08
C ASP A 460 -4.24 -12.95 21.44
N HIS A 461 -5.25 -13.77 21.18
CA HIS A 461 -6.52 -13.32 20.58
C HIS A 461 -7.31 -12.37 21.50
N LYS A 462 -7.16 -12.48 22.81
CA LYS A 462 -7.86 -11.58 23.76
C LYS A 462 -7.32 -10.16 23.69
N GLU A 463 -6.00 -10.01 23.58
CA GLU A 463 -5.37 -8.71 23.42
C GLU A 463 -5.70 -8.12 22.04
N LEU A 464 -5.73 -8.94 20.99
CA LEU A 464 -6.18 -8.53 19.67
C LEU A 464 -7.63 -8.01 19.71
N PHE A 465 -8.52 -8.71 20.38
CA PHE A 465 -9.88 -8.26 20.59
C PHE A 465 -9.94 -6.88 21.27
N ARG A 466 -9.22 -6.70 22.36
CA ARG A 466 -9.19 -5.45 23.13
C ARG A 466 -8.70 -4.27 22.29
N ILE A 467 -7.60 -4.43 21.58
CA ILE A 467 -6.98 -3.38 20.77
C ILE A 467 -7.81 -3.08 19.53
N THR A 468 -8.35 -4.08 18.87
CA THR A 468 -9.24 -3.90 17.71
C THR A 468 -10.47 -3.05 18.08
N LYS A 469 -11.04 -3.23 19.25
CA LYS A 469 -12.14 -2.39 19.76
C LYS A 469 -11.72 -0.92 19.85
N ARG A 470 -10.52 -0.64 20.39
CA ARG A 470 -10.01 0.75 20.48
C ARG A 470 -9.82 1.35 19.09
N VAL A 471 -9.24 0.61 18.17
CA VAL A 471 -9.03 1.08 16.79
C VAL A 471 -10.37 1.36 16.08
N THR A 472 -11.36 0.52 16.29
CA THR A 472 -12.72 0.71 15.76
C THR A 472 -13.34 2.02 16.27
N ARG A 473 -13.24 2.29 17.56
CA ARG A 473 -13.71 3.54 18.16
C ARG A 473 -12.97 4.75 17.61
N ASN A 474 -11.66 4.64 17.42
CA ASN A 474 -10.85 5.69 16.79
C ASN A 474 -11.35 6.03 15.39
N LEU A 475 -11.61 5.02 14.56
CA LEU A 475 -12.08 5.23 13.19
C LEU A 475 -13.48 5.84 13.13
N ASN A 476 -14.35 5.56 14.10
CA ASN A 476 -15.62 6.28 14.25
C ASN A 476 -15.40 7.77 14.53
N LYS A 477 -14.43 8.12 15.40
CA LYS A 477 -14.07 9.53 15.63
C LYS A 477 -13.45 10.18 14.39
N VAL A 478 -12.64 9.45 13.62
CA VAL A 478 -12.09 9.94 12.35
C VAL A 478 -13.20 10.34 11.40
N ILE A 479 -14.27 9.56 11.26
CA ILE A 479 -15.44 9.93 10.43
C ILE A 479 -15.99 11.29 10.85
N ASP A 480 -16.16 11.52 12.14
CA ASP A 480 -16.76 12.74 12.68
C ASP A 480 -15.83 13.96 12.59
N ARG A 481 -14.53 13.73 12.65
CA ARG A 481 -13.48 14.78 12.66
C ARG A 481 -12.93 15.11 11.27
N ASN A 482 -13.18 14.27 10.26
CA ASN A 482 -12.59 14.39 8.94
C ASN A 482 -13.01 15.66 8.22
N TYR A 483 -12.06 16.29 7.51
CA TYR A 483 -12.36 17.29 6.50
C TYR A 483 -12.69 16.60 5.18
N TYR A 484 -13.87 16.87 4.63
CA TYR A 484 -14.32 16.26 3.38
C TYR A 484 -14.07 17.22 2.21
N PRO A 485 -13.30 16.82 1.19
CA PRO A 485 -12.99 17.70 0.05
C PRO A 485 -14.18 17.99 -0.85
N VAL A 486 -15.20 17.15 -0.82
CA VAL A 486 -16.45 17.27 -1.56
C VAL A 486 -17.63 16.91 -0.66
N ILE A 487 -18.76 17.60 -0.85
CA ILE A 487 -19.94 17.40 0.02
C ILE A 487 -20.54 16.01 -0.11
N GLU A 488 -20.47 15.42 -1.29
CA GLU A 488 -20.98 14.08 -1.56
C GLU A 488 -20.23 12.99 -0.75
N ALA A 489 -18.95 13.25 -0.44
CA ALA A 489 -18.15 12.38 0.43
C ALA A 489 -18.63 12.46 1.89
N GLN A 490 -18.90 13.66 2.38
CA GLN A 490 -19.47 13.85 3.72
C GLN A 490 -20.84 13.19 3.84
N ASN A 491 -21.71 13.39 2.85
CA ASN A 491 -23.05 12.80 2.82
C ASN A 491 -22.98 11.27 2.96
N SER A 492 -22.19 10.63 2.13
CA SER A 492 -22.02 9.17 2.16
C SER A 492 -21.44 8.67 3.49
N ASN A 493 -20.36 9.30 3.95
CA ASN A 493 -19.64 8.82 5.13
C ASN A 493 -20.46 8.98 6.41
N PHE A 494 -21.21 10.05 6.56
CA PHE A 494 -22.11 10.24 7.72
C PHE A 494 -23.32 9.33 7.69
N ARG A 495 -23.88 9.03 6.50
CA ARG A 495 -25.04 8.15 6.37
C ARG A 495 -24.71 6.68 6.65
N HIS A 496 -23.58 6.20 6.14
CA HIS A 496 -23.26 4.76 6.16
C HIS A 496 -22.15 4.41 7.15
N ARG A 497 -21.32 5.35 7.53
CA ARG A 497 -20.23 5.23 8.50
C ARG A 497 -19.35 3.99 8.31
N PRO A 498 -18.86 3.70 7.08
CA PRO A 498 -17.95 2.58 6.87
C PRO A 498 -16.55 2.89 7.40
N ILE A 499 -15.87 1.86 7.86
CA ILE A 499 -14.46 1.88 8.23
C ILE A 499 -13.74 0.68 7.62
N GLY A 500 -12.42 0.70 7.61
CA GLY A 500 -11.60 -0.38 7.09
C GLY A 500 -10.46 -0.74 8.04
N LEU A 501 -10.64 -1.81 8.79
CA LEU A 501 -9.59 -2.41 9.59
C LEU A 501 -8.80 -3.38 8.74
N GLY A 502 -7.48 -3.27 8.78
CA GLY A 502 -6.56 -4.19 8.13
C GLY A 502 -5.48 -4.68 9.08
N VAL A 503 -4.53 -5.39 8.53
CA VAL A 503 -3.42 -5.98 9.27
C VAL A 503 -2.10 -5.72 8.54
N GLN A 504 -1.00 -5.87 9.27
CA GLN A 504 0.35 -5.95 8.73
C GLN A 504 1.15 -7.00 9.48
N GLY A 505 2.13 -7.58 8.83
CA GLY A 505 3.03 -8.54 9.47
C GLY A 505 2.46 -9.93 9.69
N LEU A 506 1.51 -10.39 8.87
CA LEU A 506 1.02 -11.79 8.96
C LEU A 506 2.15 -12.79 8.72
N ALA A 507 3.00 -12.55 7.71
CA ALA A 507 4.17 -13.41 7.44
C ALA A 507 5.15 -13.41 8.62
N ASP A 508 5.43 -12.27 9.20
CA ASP A 508 6.30 -12.15 10.40
C ASP A 508 5.70 -12.92 11.59
N THR A 509 4.39 -12.86 11.75
CA THR A 509 3.68 -13.60 12.81
C THR A 509 3.84 -15.10 12.64
N PHE A 510 3.64 -15.62 11.43
CA PHE A 510 3.84 -17.03 11.15
C PHE A 510 5.29 -17.48 11.39
N ILE A 511 6.26 -16.69 10.93
CA ILE A 511 7.68 -16.98 11.15
C ILE A 511 8.00 -17.04 12.65
N LYS A 512 7.56 -16.08 13.43
CA LYS A 512 7.79 -16.03 14.88
C LYS A 512 7.15 -17.21 15.62
N LEU A 513 6.02 -17.70 15.13
CA LEU A 513 5.34 -18.88 15.67
C LEU A 513 5.82 -20.19 15.04
N ARG A 514 6.81 -20.14 14.16
CA ARG A 514 7.39 -21.31 13.47
C ARG A 514 6.36 -22.08 12.63
N LEU A 515 5.47 -21.33 11.97
CA LEU A 515 4.45 -21.87 11.08
C LEU A 515 4.83 -21.57 9.62
N PRO A 516 5.09 -22.56 8.77
CA PRO A 516 5.19 -22.37 7.33
C PRO A 516 3.92 -21.70 6.80
N PHE A 517 4.06 -20.77 5.87
CA PHE A 517 2.97 -19.84 5.48
C PHE A 517 1.69 -20.57 5.02
N THR A 518 1.82 -21.67 4.33
CA THR A 518 0.69 -22.46 3.80
C THR A 518 0.41 -23.75 4.57
N SER A 519 0.97 -23.89 5.77
CA SER A 519 0.66 -25.01 6.67
C SER A 519 -0.80 -24.95 7.16
N ASP A 520 -1.34 -26.09 7.57
CA ASP A 520 -2.71 -26.15 8.12
C ASP A 520 -2.87 -25.29 9.37
N GLU A 521 -1.84 -25.25 10.22
CA GLU A 521 -1.81 -24.42 11.43
C GLU A 521 -1.79 -22.93 11.07
N ALA A 522 -1.04 -22.53 10.05
CA ALA A 522 -1.02 -21.15 9.57
C ALA A 522 -2.38 -20.75 8.96
N LYS A 523 -3.00 -21.61 8.18
CA LYS A 523 -4.35 -21.41 7.63
C LYS A 523 -5.39 -21.24 8.73
N LYS A 524 -5.33 -22.08 9.77
CA LYS A 524 -6.21 -21.95 10.93
C LYS A 524 -6.00 -20.63 11.66
N LEU A 525 -4.77 -20.26 11.94
CA LEU A 525 -4.44 -18.99 12.62
C LEU A 525 -4.89 -17.79 11.79
N ASN A 526 -4.70 -17.82 10.48
CA ASN A 526 -5.18 -16.80 9.55
C ASN A 526 -6.70 -16.59 9.70
N GLN A 527 -7.47 -17.66 9.72
CA GLN A 527 -8.92 -17.58 9.90
C GLN A 527 -9.29 -17.08 11.31
N ASP A 528 -8.66 -17.60 12.36
CA ASP A 528 -8.92 -17.24 13.75
C ASP A 528 -8.59 -15.76 14.04
N ILE A 529 -7.53 -15.22 13.47
CA ILE A 529 -7.16 -13.81 13.58
C ILE A 529 -8.26 -12.91 13.01
N PHE A 530 -8.73 -13.19 11.81
CA PHE A 530 -9.76 -12.37 11.15
C PHE A 530 -11.13 -12.55 11.79
N GLU A 531 -11.45 -13.74 12.30
CA GLU A 531 -12.65 -13.93 13.13
C GLU A 531 -12.61 -13.02 14.37
N THR A 532 -11.48 -12.98 15.04
CA THR A 532 -11.27 -12.13 16.24
C THR A 532 -11.43 -10.64 15.90
N ILE A 533 -10.80 -10.19 14.81
CA ILE A 533 -10.89 -8.80 14.35
C ILE A 533 -12.34 -8.41 14.04
N TYR A 534 -13.03 -9.24 13.28
CA TYR A 534 -14.41 -8.97 12.90
C TYR A 534 -15.36 -9.00 14.11
N PHE A 535 -15.20 -9.98 14.99
CA PHE A 535 -15.97 -10.07 16.23
C PHE A 535 -15.74 -8.84 17.11
N ALA A 536 -14.51 -8.42 17.29
CA ALA A 536 -14.16 -7.24 18.08
C ALA A 536 -14.72 -5.94 17.45
N ALA A 537 -14.60 -5.81 16.15
CA ALA A 537 -15.10 -4.64 15.42
C ALA A 537 -16.63 -4.53 15.48
N VAL A 538 -17.34 -5.63 15.29
CA VAL A 538 -18.81 -5.67 15.42
C VAL A 538 -19.21 -5.37 16.87
N THR A 539 -18.51 -5.90 17.85
CA THR A 539 -18.77 -5.64 19.27
C THR A 539 -18.62 -4.15 19.60
N ALA A 540 -17.52 -3.53 19.18
CA ALA A 540 -17.31 -2.09 19.38
C ALA A 540 -18.34 -1.25 18.63
N SER A 541 -18.68 -1.61 17.39
CA SER A 541 -19.69 -0.92 16.60
C SER A 541 -21.08 -1.01 17.24
N MET A 542 -21.43 -2.15 17.83
CA MET A 542 -22.66 -2.33 18.60
C MET A 542 -22.67 -1.46 19.86
N GLU A 543 -21.57 -1.43 20.61
CA GLU A 543 -21.43 -0.59 21.80
C GLU A 543 -21.56 0.90 21.47
N GLU A 544 -20.95 1.35 20.37
CA GLU A 544 -21.09 2.72 19.88
C GLU A 544 -22.52 3.03 19.44
N ALA A 545 -23.21 2.08 18.80
CA ALA A 545 -24.62 2.23 18.41
C ALA A 545 -25.54 2.30 19.62
N LYS A 546 -25.24 1.57 20.69
CA LYS A 546 -25.97 1.66 21.95
C LYS A 546 -25.88 3.06 22.57
N ALA A 547 -24.74 3.72 22.45
CA ALA A 547 -24.51 5.06 22.97
C ALA A 547 -25.05 6.17 22.05
N GLU A 548 -24.82 6.06 20.73
CA GLU A 548 -25.06 7.15 19.78
C GLU A 548 -26.08 6.82 18.67
N GLY A 549 -26.65 5.63 18.69
CA GLY A 549 -27.57 5.13 17.67
C GLY A 549 -26.88 4.41 16.52
N PRO A 550 -27.59 3.55 15.79
CA PRO A 550 -27.08 2.90 14.60
C PRO A 550 -26.84 3.92 13.48
N TYR A 551 -26.03 3.53 12.46
CA TYR A 551 -25.88 4.37 11.27
C TYR A 551 -27.23 4.52 10.55
N GLU A 552 -27.40 5.63 9.81
CA GLU A 552 -28.68 6.04 9.23
C GLU A 552 -29.34 4.95 8.36
N THR A 553 -28.55 4.25 7.56
CA THR A 553 -29.05 3.24 6.60
C THR A 553 -28.97 1.79 7.11
N TYR A 554 -28.90 1.62 8.41
CA TYR A 554 -28.87 0.32 9.09
C TYR A 554 -30.06 -0.57 8.78
N LYS A 555 -31.27 0.01 8.79
CA LYS A 555 -32.52 -0.74 8.56
C LYS A 555 -32.56 -1.31 7.14
N GLY A 556 -32.84 -2.59 7.02
CA GLY A 556 -32.87 -3.32 5.76
C GLY A 556 -31.54 -3.96 5.36
N SER A 557 -30.46 -3.63 6.05
CA SER A 557 -29.15 -4.28 5.86
C SER A 557 -29.17 -5.74 6.35
N PRO A 558 -28.29 -6.61 5.84
CA PRO A 558 -28.15 -7.97 6.34
C PRO A 558 -27.93 -8.05 7.85
N ILE A 559 -27.05 -7.21 8.38
CA ILE A 559 -26.75 -7.20 9.82
C ILE A 559 -27.97 -6.79 10.66
N SER A 560 -28.87 -5.97 10.13
CA SER A 560 -30.14 -5.63 10.81
C SER A 560 -31.11 -6.82 10.93
N LYS A 561 -30.88 -7.86 10.13
CA LYS A 561 -31.61 -9.13 10.16
C LYS A 561 -30.84 -10.22 10.95
N GLY A 562 -29.72 -9.88 11.55
CA GLY A 562 -28.88 -10.80 12.29
C GLY A 562 -27.93 -11.64 11.44
N GLU A 563 -27.69 -11.24 10.20
CA GLU A 563 -26.75 -11.91 9.29
C GLU A 563 -25.39 -11.20 9.33
N PHE A 564 -24.38 -11.90 9.81
CA PHE A 564 -23.00 -11.45 9.77
C PHE A 564 -22.33 -11.80 8.43
N GLN A 565 -21.12 -11.30 8.19
CA GLN A 565 -20.42 -11.53 6.91
C GLN A 565 -20.26 -13.02 6.61
N TYR A 566 -19.87 -13.84 7.57
CA TYR A 566 -19.72 -15.28 7.34
C TYR A 566 -21.05 -15.98 7.00
N ASN A 567 -22.20 -15.46 7.49
CA ASN A 567 -23.52 -15.95 7.10
C ASN A 567 -23.79 -15.69 5.61
N LEU A 568 -23.34 -14.54 5.07
CA LEU A 568 -23.44 -14.25 3.64
C LEU A 568 -22.58 -15.17 2.76
N TRP A 569 -21.59 -15.82 3.35
CA TRP A 569 -20.80 -16.89 2.72
C TRP A 569 -21.43 -18.29 2.92
N GLY A 570 -22.54 -18.37 3.59
CA GLY A 570 -23.26 -19.63 3.86
C GLY A 570 -22.79 -20.38 5.09
N LEU A 571 -21.92 -19.81 5.91
CA LEU A 571 -21.43 -20.43 7.15
C LEU A 571 -22.41 -20.16 8.31
N LYS A 572 -22.49 -21.13 9.22
CA LYS A 572 -23.24 -21.05 10.47
C LYS A 572 -22.30 -20.89 11.65
N ASP A 573 -22.85 -20.46 12.80
CA ASP A 573 -22.07 -20.22 14.02
C ASP A 573 -21.30 -21.48 14.49
N GLU A 574 -21.89 -22.67 14.30
CA GLU A 574 -21.30 -23.95 14.69
C GLU A 574 -20.06 -24.33 13.86
N GLU A 575 -19.88 -23.73 12.70
CA GLU A 575 -18.77 -24.00 11.78
C GLU A 575 -17.54 -23.11 12.07
N LEU A 576 -17.65 -22.17 13.03
CA LEU A 576 -16.61 -21.26 13.42
C LEU A 576 -15.71 -21.85 14.52
N SER A 577 -14.69 -21.06 14.97
CA SER A 577 -13.68 -21.53 15.91
C SER A 577 -14.20 -21.91 17.29
N GLY A 578 -15.35 -21.40 17.70
CA GLY A 578 -15.88 -21.53 19.07
C GLY A 578 -15.22 -20.61 20.10
N MET A 579 -14.25 -19.78 19.72
CA MET A 579 -13.58 -18.84 20.63
C MET A 579 -14.51 -17.69 21.09
N TRP A 580 -15.46 -17.29 20.25
CA TRP A 580 -16.29 -16.10 20.45
C TRP A 580 -17.78 -16.45 20.46
N ASP A 581 -18.55 -15.79 21.34
CA ASP A 581 -19.99 -15.98 21.47
C ASP A 581 -20.77 -15.12 20.46
N TRP A 582 -20.84 -15.59 19.22
CA TRP A 582 -21.56 -14.94 18.13
C TRP A 582 -23.08 -14.87 18.37
N THR A 583 -23.65 -15.87 19.04
CA THR A 583 -25.09 -15.91 19.37
C THR A 583 -25.46 -14.75 20.31
N LYS A 584 -24.67 -14.52 21.34
CA LYS A 584 -24.85 -13.38 22.24
C LYS A 584 -24.69 -12.05 21.52
N LEU A 585 -23.66 -11.90 20.72
CA LEU A 585 -23.42 -10.69 19.94
C LEU A 585 -24.56 -10.39 18.98
N ARG A 586 -25.10 -11.41 18.30
CA ARG A 586 -26.25 -11.26 17.40
C ARG A 586 -27.46 -10.70 18.13
N LYS A 587 -27.78 -11.19 19.31
CA LYS A 587 -28.88 -10.67 20.15
C LYS A 587 -28.66 -9.19 20.51
N GLN A 588 -27.44 -8.82 20.86
CA GLN A 588 -27.06 -7.45 21.18
C GLN A 588 -27.17 -6.52 19.96
N VAL A 589 -26.73 -6.98 18.78
CA VAL A 589 -26.82 -6.25 17.51
C VAL A 589 -28.28 -6.04 17.10
N LEU A 590 -29.12 -7.06 17.20
CA LEU A 590 -30.55 -6.95 16.92
C LEU A 590 -31.27 -5.96 17.84
N LYS A 591 -30.80 -5.83 19.09
CA LYS A 591 -31.36 -4.89 20.05
C LYS A 591 -30.86 -3.45 19.86
N ASN A 592 -29.55 -3.25 19.62
CA ASN A 592 -28.91 -1.94 19.67
C ASN A 592 -28.52 -1.41 18.29
N GLY A 593 -28.45 -2.27 17.27
CA GLY A 593 -27.86 -1.96 15.97
C GLY A 593 -26.34 -1.93 16.00
N VAL A 594 -25.74 -1.46 14.93
CA VAL A 594 -24.31 -1.18 14.80
C VAL A 594 -24.10 0.23 14.28
N ARG A 595 -22.99 0.86 14.69
CA ARG A 595 -22.64 2.23 14.31
C ARG A 595 -22.09 2.33 12.87
N ASN A 596 -21.53 1.24 12.34
CA ASN A 596 -20.80 1.18 11.08
C ASN A 596 -21.46 0.18 10.13
N SER A 597 -21.61 0.55 8.86
CA SER A 597 -22.11 -0.36 7.83
C SER A 597 -21.08 -1.42 7.41
N LEU A 598 -19.81 -1.08 7.43
CA LEU A 598 -18.69 -1.94 7.04
C LEU A 598 -17.53 -1.71 7.99
N LEU A 599 -16.69 -2.72 8.22
CA LEU A 599 -15.70 -2.71 9.30
C LEU A 599 -14.31 -3.18 8.88
N VAL A 600 -14.17 -4.18 8.05
CA VAL A 600 -12.90 -4.86 7.78
C VAL A 600 -12.54 -4.77 6.29
N ALA A 601 -11.35 -4.24 6.01
CA ALA A 601 -10.84 -4.07 4.65
C ALA A 601 -9.30 -4.10 4.67
N PRO A 602 -8.67 -5.27 4.60
CA PRO A 602 -7.22 -5.37 4.57
C PRO A 602 -6.62 -4.69 3.35
N MET A 603 -5.95 -3.57 3.60
CA MET A 603 -5.27 -2.72 2.64
C MET A 603 -3.81 -3.15 2.45
N PRO A 604 -3.08 -2.63 1.43
CA PRO A 604 -1.72 -3.07 1.14
C PRO A 604 -0.68 -2.75 2.22
N THR A 605 -0.86 -1.71 3.02
CA THR A 605 0.07 -1.22 4.06
C THR A 605 1.49 -0.91 3.57
N ALA A 606 1.67 -0.51 2.33
CA ALA A 606 2.99 -0.36 1.70
C ALA A 606 3.97 0.53 2.48
N SER A 607 3.52 1.66 2.99
CA SER A 607 4.36 2.58 3.78
C SER A 607 4.26 2.32 5.29
N THR A 608 3.07 2.04 5.79
CA THR A 608 2.83 1.89 7.23
C THR A 608 3.44 0.63 7.82
N SER A 609 3.49 -0.48 7.05
CA SER A 609 4.23 -1.68 7.46
C SER A 609 5.72 -1.42 7.54
N GLN A 610 6.27 -0.63 6.62
CA GLN A 610 7.67 -0.24 6.63
C GLN A 610 8.04 0.60 7.86
N ILE A 611 7.18 1.53 8.26
CA ILE A 611 7.35 2.33 9.49
C ILE A 611 7.47 1.43 10.71
N LEU A 612 6.62 0.42 10.83
CA LEU A 612 6.61 -0.48 11.99
C LEU A 612 7.61 -1.66 11.85
N GLY A 613 8.27 -1.80 10.72
CA GLY A 613 9.26 -2.86 10.47
C GLY A 613 8.64 -4.23 10.22
N ASN A 614 7.42 -4.28 9.69
CA ASN A 614 6.71 -5.51 9.34
C ASN A 614 6.69 -5.75 7.84
N ASN A 615 6.48 -6.99 7.42
CA ASN A 615 6.10 -7.30 6.06
C ASN A 615 4.71 -6.75 5.75
N GLU A 616 4.43 -6.51 4.49
CA GLU A 616 3.18 -5.89 4.04
C GLU A 616 1.97 -6.77 4.35
N CYS A 617 0.94 -6.17 4.89
CA CYS A 617 -0.40 -6.71 5.16
C CYS A 617 -0.41 -8.21 5.51
N PHE A 618 -1.09 -9.00 4.69
CA PHE A 618 -1.23 -10.46 4.81
C PHE A 618 -0.36 -11.24 3.82
N GLU A 619 0.56 -10.57 3.12
CA GLU A 619 1.38 -11.19 2.08
C GLU A 619 2.55 -11.99 2.61
N PRO A 620 2.94 -13.08 1.92
CA PRO A 620 4.21 -13.75 2.13
C PRO A 620 5.38 -12.83 1.75
N TYR A 621 6.58 -13.14 2.22
CA TYR A 621 7.78 -12.49 1.72
C TYR A 621 8.00 -12.79 0.23
N THR A 622 8.26 -11.76 -0.56
CA THR A 622 8.56 -11.92 -1.99
C THR A 622 9.98 -12.41 -2.25
N SER A 623 10.90 -12.07 -1.37
CA SER A 623 12.28 -12.51 -1.39
C SER A 623 12.87 -12.43 0.02
N ASN A 624 13.85 -13.31 0.32
CA ASN A 624 14.61 -13.24 1.57
C ASN A 624 15.82 -12.29 1.49
N ILE A 625 16.12 -11.78 0.29
CA ILE A 625 17.21 -10.83 0.07
C ILE A 625 16.81 -9.84 -1.01
N TYR A 626 17.08 -8.56 -0.81
CA TYR A 626 16.74 -7.51 -1.77
C TYR A 626 17.71 -6.33 -1.65
N THR A 627 17.77 -5.51 -2.70
CA THR A 627 18.59 -4.31 -2.74
C THR A 627 17.76 -3.09 -2.35
N ARG A 628 18.30 -2.28 -1.45
CA ARG A 628 17.77 -0.95 -1.12
C ARG A 628 18.65 0.13 -1.70
N ARG A 629 18.04 1.11 -2.36
CA ARG A 629 18.71 2.32 -2.83
C ARG A 629 18.55 3.44 -1.81
N VAL A 630 19.65 4.09 -1.47
CA VAL A 630 19.72 5.28 -0.64
C VAL A 630 20.63 6.31 -1.30
N LEU A 631 20.66 7.54 -0.78
CA LEU A 631 21.50 8.60 -1.36
C LEU A 631 22.97 8.25 -1.47
N SER A 632 23.50 7.46 -0.54
CA SER A 632 24.89 7.01 -0.51
C SER A 632 25.18 5.79 -1.40
N GLY A 633 24.17 5.18 -2.02
CA GLY A 633 24.33 4.01 -2.88
C GLY A 633 23.31 2.91 -2.64
N GLU A 634 23.62 1.72 -3.15
CA GLU A 634 22.79 0.53 -2.98
C GLU A 634 23.39 -0.37 -1.89
N PHE A 635 22.52 -0.98 -1.10
CA PHE A 635 22.92 -2.01 -0.16
C PHE A 635 21.91 -3.15 -0.06
N ILE A 636 22.41 -4.28 0.37
CA ILE A 636 21.66 -5.53 0.41
C ILE A 636 21.01 -5.67 1.79
N VAL A 637 19.73 -6.02 1.80
CA VAL A 637 18.96 -6.32 3.00
C VAL A 637 18.51 -7.77 2.94
N VAL A 638 18.76 -8.50 4.02
CA VAL A 638 18.31 -9.88 4.21
C VAL A 638 17.09 -9.89 5.13
N ASN A 639 16.14 -10.79 4.90
CA ASN A 639 15.03 -11.01 5.82
C ASN A 639 15.58 -11.17 7.25
N LYS A 640 15.21 -10.26 8.14
CA LYS A 640 15.78 -10.17 9.50
C LYS A 640 15.59 -11.46 10.31
N HIS A 641 14.48 -12.16 10.13
CA HIS A 641 14.19 -13.41 10.83
C HIS A 641 15.08 -14.54 10.32
N LEU A 642 15.25 -14.66 9.02
CA LEU A 642 16.15 -15.64 8.41
C LEU A 642 17.60 -15.39 8.80
N LEU A 643 18.04 -14.15 8.74
CA LEU A 643 19.40 -13.78 9.11
C LEU A 643 19.70 -14.14 10.56
N GLU A 644 18.77 -13.84 11.46
CA GLU A 644 18.88 -14.18 12.89
C GLU A 644 18.97 -15.70 13.10
N ASP A 645 18.09 -16.47 12.45
CA ASP A 645 18.11 -17.93 12.52
C ASP A 645 19.43 -18.50 11.99
N LEU A 646 19.93 -18.02 10.85
CA LEU A 646 21.17 -18.50 10.26
C LEU A 646 22.40 -18.11 11.08
N VAL A 647 22.41 -16.95 11.70
CA VAL A 647 23.47 -16.53 12.64
C VAL A 647 23.47 -17.41 13.88
N GLN A 648 22.31 -17.69 14.47
CA GLN A 648 22.18 -18.56 15.63
C GLN A 648 22.63 -20.01 15.33
N LEU A 649 22.36 -20.50 14.13
CA LEU A 649 22.82 -21.82 13.68
C LEU A 649 24.32 -21.87 13.30
N GLY A 650 25.00 -20.72 13.28
CA GLY A 650 26.39 -20.63 12.86
C GLY A 650 26.62 -20.86 11.36
N LEU A 651 25.58 -20.75 10.54
CA LEU A 651 25.62 -21.00 9.10
C LEU A 651 25.90 -19.75 8.27
N TRP A 652 25.65 -18.58 8.83
CA TRP A 652 25.77 -17.33 8.07
C TRP A 652 27.22 -16.95 7.77
N ASN A 653 27.54 -16.79 6.49
CA ASN A 653 28.82 -16.32 5.99
C ASN A 653 28.65 -15.68 4.61
N GLU A 654 29.70 -15.08 4.08
CA GLU A 654 29.67 -14.40 2.77
C GLU A 654 29.35 -15.38 1.62
N GLY A 655 29.83 -16.61 1.68
CA GLY A 655 29.54 -17.65 0.69
C GLY A 655 28.06 -17.99 0.64
N LEU A 656 27.42 -18.20 1.80
CA LEU A 656 25.98 -18.45 1.90
C LEU A 656 25.15 -17.26 1.40
N LYS A 657 25.57 -16.02 1.76
CA LYS A 657 24.92 -14.80 1.25
C LYS A 657 24.94 -14.76 -0.27
N GLN A 658 26.09 -15.01 -0.89
CA GLN A 658 26.22 -15.05 -2.35
C GLN A 658 25.34 -16.14 -2.99
N GLU A 659 25.26 -17.31 -2.35
CA GLU A 659 24.40 -18.40 -2.83
C GLU A 659 22.92 -18.03 -2.80
N ILE A 660 22.46 -17.42 -1.73
CA ILE A 660 21.07 -16.91 -1.62
C ILE A 660 20.80 -15.81 -2.66
N MET A 661 21.76 -14.93 -2.90
CA MET A 661 21.64 -13.88 -3.93
C MET A 661 21.50 -14.47 -5.34
N ARG A 662 22.31 -15.50 -5.67
CA ARG A 662 22.23 -16.20 -6.96
C ARG A 662 20.87 -16.82 -7.22
N ALA A 663 20.22 -17.27 -6.15
CA ALA A 663 18.88 -17.85 -6.20
C ALA A 663 17.74 -16.84 -5.99
N ASN A 664 18.00 -15.53 -6.17
CA ASN A 664 17.00 -14.47 -6.01
C ASN A 664 16.27 -14.47 -4.65
N GLY A 665 17.01 -14.83 -3.59
CA GLY A 665 16.49 -14.86 -2.23
C GLY A 665 15.87 -16.19 -1.80
N SER A 666 15.86 -17.20 -2.63
CA SER A 666 15.46 -18.56 -2.24
C SER A 666 16.58 -19.24 -1.44
N ILE A 667 16.19 -20.05 -0.46
CA ILE A 667 17.09 -20.91 0.31
C ILE A 667 16.82 -22.41 0.07
N GLN A 668 15.88 -22.74 -0.81
CA GLN A 668 15.42 -24.12 -0.97
C GLN A 668 16.49 -25.09 -1.48
N HIS A 669 17.45 -24.59 -2.25
CA HIS A 669 18.54 -25.36 -2.86
C HIS A 669 19.80 -25.45 -1.97
N VAL A 670 19.81 -24.81 -0.81
CA VAL A 670 20.97 -24.75 0.08
C VAL A 670 20.99 -25.96 1.03
N ASP A 671 21.87 -26.92 0.77
CA ASP A 671 21.88 -28.22 1.50
C ASP A 671 22.17 -28.09 2.99
N VAL A 672 22.98 -27.13 3.39
CA VAL A 672 23.38 -26.96 4.80
C VAL A 672 22.28 -26.39 5.69
N ILE A 673 21.22 -25.82 5.09
CA ILE A 673 20.08 -25.25 5.84
C ILE A 673 19.10 -26.38 6.19
N PRO A 674 18.71 -26.54 7.46
CA PRO A 674 17.71 -27.52 7.86
C PRO A 674 16.37 -27.36 7.14
N GLN A 675 15.65 -28.46 6.91
CA GLN A 675 14.41 -28.46 6.13
C GLN A 675 13.29 -27.65 6.78
N ASP A 676 13.20 -27.64 8.11
CA ASP A 676 12.22 -26.84 8.86
C ASP A 676 12.42 -25.33 8.62
N ILE A 677 13.66 -24.89 8.52
CA ILE A 677 14.02 -23.50 8.17
C ILE A 677 13.66 -23.22 6.70
N LYS A 678 13.98 -24.14 5.78
CA LYS A 678 13.60 -23.99 4.38
C LYS A 678 12.09 -23.84 4.19
N ASP A 679 11.30 -24.66 4.88
CA ASP A 679 9.84 -24.62 4.80
C ASP A 679 9.27 -23.31 5.35
N LEU A 680 9.90 -22.77 6.40
CA LEU A 680 9.50 -21.52 7.05
C LEU A 680 9.74 -20.28 6.17
N TYR A 681 10.81 -20.27 5.38
CA TYR A 681 11.26 -19.12 4.60
C TYR A 681 11.06 -19.27 3.08
N LYS A 682 10.07 -20.05 2.66
CA LYS A 682 9.66 -20.05 1.25
C LYS A 682 9.24 -18.66 0.82
N THR A 683 9.74 -18.23 -0.33
CA THR A 683 9.29 -17.00 -0.98
C THR A 683 7.89 -17.19 -1.59
N VAL A 684 7.21 -16.11 -1.90
CA VAL A 684 5.89 -16.17 -2.53
C VAL A 684 5.91 -16.94 -3.86
N TRP A 685 7.02 -16.92 -4.59
CA TRP A 685 7.21 -17.66 -5.85
C TRP A 685 7.28 -19.18 -5.66
N GLU A 686 7.57 -19.61 -4.46
CA GLU A 686 7.68 -21.02 -4.06
C GLU A 686 6.41 -21.55 -3.39
N LEU A 687 5.40 -20.70 -3.21
CA LEU A 687 4.10 -21.04 -2.67
C LEU A 687 3.08 -21.29 -3.78
N SER A 688 2.14 -22.20 -3.53
CA SER A 688 1.01 -22.41 -4.42
C SER A 688 0.03 -21.24 -4.36
N MET A 689 -0.31 -20.63 -5.50
CA MET A 689 -1.34 -19.59 -5.55
C MET A 689 -2.72 -20.12 -5.18
N LYS A 690 -2.97 -21.42 -5.35
CA LYS A 690 -4.18 -22.07 -4.83
C LYS A 690 -4.28 -21.91 -3.31
N ASP A 691 -3.18 -22.16 -2.58
CA ASP A 691 -3.15 -21.99 -1.12
C ASP A 691 -3.34 -20.54 -0.72
N ILE A 692 -2.74 -19.60 -1.45
CA ILE A 692 -2.92 -18.14 -1.22
C ILE A 692 -4.38 -17.73 -1.41
N ILE A 693 -5.04 -18.22 -2.46
CA ILE A 693 -6.46 -17.97 -2.71
C ILE A 693 -7.33 -18.62 -1.62
N ASP A 694 -7.02 -19.85 -1.19
CA ASP A 694 -7.72 -20.51 -0.10
C ASP A 694 -7.63 -19.72 1.21
N MET A 695 -6.45 -19.19 1.54
CA MET A 695 -6.26 -18.34 2.72
C MET A 695 -7.05 -17.03 2.60
N SER A 696 -7.10 -16.44 1.41
CA SER A 696 -7.91 -15.25 1.14
C SER A 696 -9.41 -15.52 1.34
N ARG A 697 -9.90 -16.68 0.89
CA ARG A 697 -11.27 -17.13 1.12
C ARG A 697 -11.57 -17.33 2.61
N GLN A 698 -10.69 -18.03 3.33
CA GLN A 698 -10.86 -18.33 4.75
C GLN A 698 -10.95 -17.08 5.61
N ARG A 699 -10.06 -16.11 5.43
CA ARG A 699 -10.17 -14.82 6.12
C ARG A 699 -11.33 -13.98 5.58
N GLY A 700 -11.68 -14.16 4.31
CA GLY A 700 -12.79 -13.47 3.63
C GLY A 700 -14.14 -13.67 4.28
N TYR A 701 -14.35 -14.78 4.99
CA TYR A 701 -15.56 -15.00 5.79
C TYR A 701 -15.81 -13.90 6.84
N PHE A 702 -14.75 -13.21 7.26
CA PHE A 702 -14.75 -12.18 8.29
C PHE A 702 -14.36 -10.80 7.77
N ILE A 703 -14.32 -10.62 6.46
CA ILE A 703 -14.01 -9.37 5.80
C ILE A 703 -15.26 -8.91 5.04
N ASP A 704 -15.93 -7.94 5.59
CA ASP A 704 -17.20 -7.43 5.03
C ASP A 704 -17.01 -6.51 3.82
N GLN A 705 -15.82 -5.91 3.65
CA GLN A 705 -15.42 -5.29 2.40
C GLN A 705 -14.63 -6.28 1.53
N SER A 706 -13.39 -6.00 1.16
CA SER A 706 -12.56 -6.91 0.37
C SER A 706 -11.09 -6.88 0.80
N GLN A 707 -10.20 -7.36 -0.07
CA GLN A 707 -8.79 -7.53 0.22
C GLN A 707 -7.95 -7.09 -0.98
N SER A 708 -6.83 -6.43 -0.73
CA SER A 708 -5.84 -6.10 -1.76
C SER A 708 -4.96 -7.32 -2.07
N LEU A 709 -5.54 -8.31 -2.75
CA LEU A 709 -4.92 -9.60 -3.00
C LEU A 709 -4.04 -9.56 -4.25
N ASN A 710 -2.72 -9.51 -4.10
CA ASN A 710 -1.79 -9.74 -5.20
C ASN A 710 -1.66 -11.24 -5.50
N LEU A 711 -1.52 -11.57 -6.78
CA LEU A 711 -1.18 -12.92 -7.22
C LEU A 711 0.17 -12.91 -7.95
N PHE A 712 0.91 -13.98 -7.81
CA PHE A 712 2.29 -14.11 -8.26
C PHE A 712 2.43 -15.30 -9.18
N MET A 713 3.08 -15.11 -10.33
CA MET A 713 3.26 -16.17 -11.31
C MET A 713 4.61 -16.08 -11.99
N GLU A 714 5.42 -17.12 -11.80
CA GLU A 714 6.65 -17.31 -12.57
C GLU A 714 6.32 -17.97 -13.92
N GLY A 715 6.87 -17.41 -15.00
CA GLY A 715 6.56 -17.91 -16.35
C GLY A 715 5.07 -17.86 -16.66
N ALA A 716 4.47 -16.68 -16.57
CA ALA A 716 3.05 -16.46 -16.78
C ALA A 716 2.60 -16.88 -18.18
N THR A 717 1.57 -17.71 -18.24
CA THR A 717 0.89 -18.11 -19.48
C THR A 717 -0.61 -17.90 -19.34
N MET A 718 -1.31 -17.75 -20.48
CA MET A 718 -2.75 -17.58 -20.48
C MET A 718 -3.48 -18.76 -19.82
N ALA A 719 -2.99 -19.98 -20.02
CA ALA A 719 -3.58 -21.18 -19.39
C ALA A 719 -3.45 -21.19 -17.88
N LYS A 720 -2.28 -20.83 -17.34
CA LYS A 720 -2.06 -20.72 -15.90
C LYS A 720 -2.91 -19.62 -15.29
N LEU A 721 -2.96 -18.44 -15.93
CA LEU A 721 -3.80 -17.33 -15.50
C LEU A 721 -5.28 -17.68 -15.48
N THR A 722 -5.75 -18.33 -16.54
CA THR A 722 -7.15 -18.77 -16.65
C THR A 722 -7.51 -19.72 -15.51
N SER A 723 -6.69 -20.71 -15.25
CA SER A 723 -6.90 -21.65 -14.14
C SER A 723 -6.95 -20.92 -12.78
N MET A 724 -6.05 -20.00 -12.54
CA MET A 724 -5.97 -19.21 -11.30
C MET A 724 -7.19 -18.30 -11.11
N HIS A 725 -7.58 -17.56 -12.14
CA HIS A 725 -8.74 -16.67 -12.08
C HIS A 725 -10.05 -17.42 -11.87
N PHE A 726 -10.24 -18.54 -12.56
CA PHE A 726 -11.42 -19.37 -12.36
C PHE A 726 -11.47 -20.00 -10.97
N TYR A 727 -10.32 -20.37 -10.43
CA TYR A 727 -10.26 -20.87 -9.06
C TYR A 727 -10.65 -19.76 -8.06
N ALA A 728 -10.16 -18.56 -8.22
CA ALA A 728 -10.51 -17.40 -7.39
C ALA A 728 -12.01 -17.07 -7.48
N TRP A 729 -12.57 -17.05 -8.70
CA TRP A 729 -13.99 -16.82 -8.92
C TRP A 729 -14.87 -17.89 -8.27
N LYS A 730 -14.56 -19.15 -8.49
CA LYS A 730 -15.28 -20.30 -7.90
C LYS A 730 -15.16 -20.35 -6.38
N SER A 731 -14.07 -19.85 -5.82
CA SER A 731 -13.87 -19.70 -4.37
C SER A 731 -14.75 -18.62 -3.75
N GLY A 732 -15.44 -17.81 -4.54
CA GLY A 732 -16.37 -16.80 -4.07
C GLY A 732 -15.73 -15.47 -3.65
N LEU A 733 -14.48 -15.21 -4.04
CA LEU A 733 -13.80 -13.97 -3.72
C LEU A 733 -14.50 -12.77 -4.36
N LYS A 734 -14.51 -11.64 -3.66
CA LYS A 734 -14.94 -10.35 -4.19
C LYS A 734 -13.84 -9.74 -5.06
N THR A 735 -12.63 -9.63 -4.54
CA THR A 735 -11.42 -9.29 -5.30
C THR A 735 -10.67 -10.57 -5.62
N GLY A 736 -10.60 -10.91 -6.90
CA GLY A 736 -9.85 -12.07 -7.36
C GLY A 736 -8.37 -11.79 -7.53
N MET A 737 -8.01 -10.56 -7.92
CA MET A 737 -6.62 -10.14 -8.10
C MET A 737 -6.51 -8.61 -8.09
N TYR A 738 -5.60 -8.10 -7.26
CA TYR A 738 -5.12 -6.72 -7.32
C TYR A 738 -4.09 -6.59 -8.45
N TYR A 739 -2.82 -6.79 -8.20
CA TYR A 739 -1.81 -6.91 -9.26
C TYR A 739 -1.48 -8.36 -9.57
N LEU A 740 -1.23 -8.62 -10.84
CA LEU A 740 -0.46 -9.80 -11.25
C LEU A 740 1.02 -9.42 -11.21
N ARG A 741 1.75 -10.06 -10.31
CA ARG A 741 3.21 -9.97 -10.27
C ARG A 741 3.80 -11.13 -11.04
N THR A 742 4.61 -10.84 -12.04
CA THR A 742 5.24 -11.85 -12.88
C THR A 742 6.75 -11.86 -12.70
N LYS A 743 7.34 -13.04 -12.86
CA LYS A 743 8.77 -13.24 -12.90
C LYS A 743 9.09 -14.05 -14.14
N SER A 744 10.16 -13.66 -14.85
CA SER A 744 10.64 -14.42 -16.00
C SER A 744 11.11 -15.80 -15.58
N ALA A 745 10.83 -16.82 -16.37
CA ALA A 745 11.36 -18.18 -16.14
C ALA A 745 12.89 -18.25 -16.32
N VAL A 746 13.46 -17.25 -17.01
CA VAL A 746 14.91 -17.12 -17.21
C VAL A 746 15.34 -15.74 -16.71
N ASP A 747 15.95 -15.71 -15.54
CA ASP A 747 16.43 -14.45 -14.96
C ASP A 747 17.73 -13.96 -15.61
N ALA A 748 17.76 -12.69 -15.96
CA ALA A 748 19.02 -11.98 -16.16
C ALA A 748 19.69 -11.81 -14.77
N ILE A 749 20.98 -12.14 -14.69
CA ILE A 749 21.78 -11.97 -13.47
C ILE A 749 21.78 -10.49 -13.09
N LYS A 750 21.07 -10.13 -12.04
CA LYS A 750 20.90 -8.74 -11.56
C LYS A 750 22.00 -8.29 -10.59
N PHE A 751 22.93 -9.18 -10.21
CA PHE A 751 23.97 -8.88 -9.23
C PHE A 751 25.34 -9.03 -9.87
N THR A 752 26.23 -8.08 -9.61
CA THR A 752 27.66 -8.23 -9.88
C THR A 752 28.22 -9.12 -8.78
N LEU A 753 28.57 -10.35 -9.13
CA LEU A 753 29.12 -11.32 -8.21
C LEU A 753 30.65 -11.30 -8.30
N ASP A 754 31.31 -11.28 -7.16
CA ASP A 754 32.76 -11.49 -7.10
C ASP A 754 33.07 -12.95 -7.47
N THR A 755 33.50 -13.14 -8.70
CA THR A 755 34.01 -14.46 -9.15
C THR A 755 35.39 -14.71 -8.56
N LYS A 756 35.45 -15.36 -7.38
CA LYS A 756 36.66 -16.05 -6.98
C LYS A 756 36.82 -17.27 -7.87
N LYS A 757 37.92 -17.29 -8.59
CA LYS A 757 38.35 -18.32 -9.53
C LYS A 757 38.30 -19.71 -8.90
N GLN A 758 37.46 -20.58 -9.43
CA GLN A 758 37.78 -22.01 -9.44
C GLN A 758 38.65 -22.27 -10.67
N GLU A 759 39.83 -22.84 -10.44
CA GLU A 759 40.76 -23.22 -11.51
C GLU A 759 40.11 -24.31 -12.38
N GLN A 760 39.89 -23.99 -13.65
CA GLN A 760 39.60 -24.94 -14.70
C GLN A 760 40.69 -24.85 -15.81
N PRO A 761 40.95 -25.90 -16.59
CA PRO A 761 42.17 -26.06 -17.34
C PRO A 761 42.27 -25.14 -18.57
N LYS A 762 43.48 -24.71 -18.80
CA LYS A 762 43.97 -23.69 -19.74
C LYS A 762 43.80 -23.93 -21.26
N ALA A 763 42.86 -24.72 -21.75
CA ALA A 763 42.76 -24.98 -23.21
C ALA A 763 41.62 -24.33 -23.95
N GLU A 764 40.58 -23.79 -23.28
CA GLU A 764 39.45 -23.14 -23.93
C GLU A 764 39.46 -21.60 -23.88
N GLU A 765 40.31 -21.01 -23.03
CA GLU A 765 40.36 -19.55 -22.81
C GLU A 765 40.92 -18.74 -24.00
N GLN A 766 41.70 -19.37 -24.90
CA GLN A 766 42.29 -18.67 -26.07
C GLN A 766 41.34 -18.49 -27.26
N ALA A 767 40.29 -19.33 -27.36
CA ALA A 767 39.32 -19.23 -28.42
C ALA A 767 38.18 -18.20 -28.11
N GLU A 768 37.79 -18.10 -26.85
CA GLU A 768 36.76 -17.13 -26.41
C GLU A 768 37.27 -15.70 -26.35
N THR A 769 38.52 -15.48 -25.98
CA THR A 769 39.13 -14.14 -25.92
C THR A 769 39.23 -13.50 -27.32
N GLN A 770 39.56 -14.27 -28.37
CA GLN A 770 39.61 -13.76 -29.75
C GLN A 770 38.24 -13.44 -30.32
N VAL A 771 37.19 -14.13 -29.90
CA VAL A 771 35.78 -13.85 -30.30
C VAL A 771 35.23 -12.60 -29.57
N LEU A 772 35.64 -12.40 -28.33
CA LEU A 772 35.23 -11.22 -27.54
C LEU A 772 35.92 -9.93 -28.02
N GLU A 773 37.22 -10.01 -28.39
CA GLU A 773 37.95 -8.87 -28.93
C GLU A 773 37.40 -8.44 -30.29
N LYS A 774 37.09 -9.39 -31.19
CA LYS A 774 36.42 -9.08 -32.47
C LYS A 774 35.01 -8.50 -32.30
N LYS A 775 34.27 -8.88 -31.27
CA LYS A 775 32.97 -8.28 -30.95
C LYS A 775 33.11 -6.88 -30.37
N LYS A 776 34.12 -6.62 -29.53
CA LYS A 776 34.41 -5.29 -28.98
C LYS A 776 34.87 -4.32 -30.08
N GLU A 777 35.76 -4.74 -30.98
CA GLU A 777 36.16 -3.91 -32.13
C GLU A 777 34.99 -3.56 -33.05
N LYS A 778 34.06 -4.49 -33.28
CA LYS A 778 32.87 -4.24 -34.07
C LYS A 778 31.88 -3.28 -33.40
N ALA A 779 31.76 -3.36 -32.08
CA ALA A 779 30.92 -2.46 -31.27
C ALA A 779 31.51 -1.04 -31.23
N VAL A 780 32.83 -0.90 -31.10
CA VAL A 780 33.51 0.40 -31.10
C VAL A 780 33.40 1.07 -32.48
N LYS A 781 33.61 0.33 -33.58
CA LYS A 781 33.41 0.87 -34.93
C LYS A 781 31.97 1.25 -35.26
N THR A 782 31.00 0.59 -34.66
CA THR A 782 29.57 0.94 -34.76
C THR A 782 29.23 2.19 -33.95
N ALA A 783 29.79 2.31 -32.75
CA ALA A 783 29.61 3.48 -31.91
C ALA A 783 30.28 4.74 -32.52
N GLU A 784 31.47 4.61 -33.11
CA GLU A 784 32.13 5.70 -33.83
C GLU A 784 31.37 6.13 -35.09
N LYS A 785 30.66 5.22 -35.76
CA LYS A 785 29.83 5.52 -36.91
C LYS A 785 28.55 6.26 -36.51
N PHE A 786 27.96 5.92 -35.35
CA PHE A 786 26.83 6.64 -34.79
C PHE A 786 27.21 8.02 -34.24
N SER A 787 28.39 8.18 -33.63
CA SER A 787 28.85 9.48 -33.14
C SER A 787 29.21 10.46 -34.26
N LYS A 788 29.65 9.98 -35.42
CA LYS A 788 29.88 10.82 -36.58
C LYS A 788 28.61 11.24 -37.33
N GLN A 789 27.51 10.51 -37.15
CA GLN A 789 26.23 10.85 -37.76
C GLN A 789 25.39 11.78 -36.86
N ALA A 790 25.64 11.79 -35.54
CA ALA A 790 25.02 12.69 -34.59
C ALA A 790 25.64 14.10 -34.51
N SER A 791 26.76 14.34 -35.19
CA SER A 791 27.46 15.61 -35.15
C SER A 791 27.09 16.59 -36.29
N MET A 792 26.03 16.32 -37.04
CA MET A 792 25.60 17.19 -38.17
C MET A 792 24.28 17.92 -38.01
N ASP A 793 23.57 17.77 -36.90
CA ASP A 793 22.36 18.59 -36.65
C ASP A 793 22.17 18.86 -35.16
N ALA A 794 22.22 20.12 -34.81
CA ALA A 794 21.76 20.89 -33.66
C ALA A 794 22.88 21.44 -32.75
N ASP A 795 22.98 22.74 -32.76
CA ASP A 795 23.55 23.57 -31.68
C ASP A 795 22.73 23.35 -30.42
N VAL A 796 23.16 22.40 -29.58
CA VAL A 796 22.67 22.23 -28.22
C VAL A 796 23.83 22.59 -27.32
N GLU A 797 23.69 23.68 -26.56
CA GLU A 797 24.65 24.02 -25.51
C GLU A 797 24.79 22.83 -24.53
N PRO A 798 25.98 22.50 -24.09
CA PRO A 798 26.17 21.41 -23.13
C PRO A 798 25.53 21.77 -21.79
N MET A 799 24.70 20.87 -21.30
CA MET A 799 23.99 20.99 -20.04
C MET A 799 24.96 21.21 -18.88
N SER A 800 24.68 22.15 -18.02
CA SER A 800 25.48 22.42 -16.83
C SER A 800 25.44 21.24 -15.83
N ALA A 801 26.42 21.14 -14.97
CA ALA A 801 26.47 20.10 -13.93
C ALA A 801 25.27 20.18 -12.96
N GLU A 802 24.68 21.36 -12.81
CA GLU A 802 23.50 21.57 -11.97
C GLU A 802 22.21 21.12 -12.65
N GLU A 803 22.07 21.31 -13.94
CA GLU A 803 20.95 20.81 -14.75
C GLU A 803 20.99 19.29 -14.88
N MET A 804 22.17 18.71 -15.05
CA MET A 804 22.37 17.26 -15.04
C MET A 804 21.99 16.67 -13.68
N LYS A 805 22.31 17.35 -12.59
CA LYS A 805 21.98 16.93 -11.22
C LYS A 805 20.47 16.99 -10.95
N ALA A 806 19.82 18.05 -11.45
CA ALA A 806 18.36 18.20 -11.38
C ALA A 806 17.63 17.11 -12.19
N LEU A 807 18.12 16.75 -13.36
CA LEU A 807 17.58 15.67 -14.20
C LEU A 807 17.76 14.29 -13.54
N ILE A 808 18.91 14.05 -12.91
CA ILE A 808 19.17 12.82 -12.14
C ILE A 808 18.27 12.75 -10.90
N GLU A 809 18.02 13.86 -10.21
CA GLU A 809 17.06 13.93 -9.10
C GLU A 809 15.62 13.71 -9.56
N GLN A 810 15.25 14.23 -10.71
CA GLN A 810 13.94 14.02 -11.31
C GLN A 810 13.73 12.57 -11.79
N ALA A 811 14.76 11.95 -12.36
CA ALA A 811 14.76 10.54 -12.74
C ALA A 811 14.69 9.62 -11.50
N LYS A 812 15.40 9.97 -10.41
CA LYS A 812 15.35 9.25 -9.14
C LYS A 812 13.99 9.37 -8.43
N ALA A 813 13.27 10.46 -8.65
CA ALA A 813 11.91 10.66 -8.14
C ALA A 813 10.87 9.84 -8.92
N SER A 814 11.16 9.44 -10.17
CA SER A 814 10.24 8.68 -11.02
C SER A 814 10.42 7.15 -10.97
N GLU A 815 11.51 6.64 -10.41
CA GLU A 815 11.78 5.20 -10.31
C GLU A 815 11.21 4.52 -9.04
N GLY A 816 10.45 5.23 -8.23
CA GLY A 816 9.88 4.75 -6.97
C GLY A 816 8.39 4.42 -6.97
N ASP A 817 7.76 4.31 -8.14
CA ASP A 817 6.30 4.20 -8.26
C ASP A 817 5.74 2.77 -8.23
N ASP A 818 6.22 1.92 -7.34
CA ASP A 818 5.42 0.80 -6.86
C ASP A 818 4.46 1.35 -5.81
N CYS A 819 3.17 1.23 -6.09
CA CYS A 819 2.00 1.74 -5.37
C CYS A 819 2.20 2.12 -3.88
N LEU A 820 2.96 3.18 -3.61
CA LEU A 820 3.01 3.88 -2.32
C LEU A 820 1.71 4.64 -2.01
N MET A 821 0.70 4.48 -2.87
CA MET A 821 -0.43 5.37 -3.02
C MET A 821 -1.53 5.14 -1.99
N CYS A 822 -1.71 3.92 -1.54
CA CYS A 822 -2.56 3.62 -0.39
C CYS A 822 -1.66 3.41 0.82
N GLY A 823 -1.15 4.47 1.35
CA GLY A 823 -0.32 4.47 2.56
C GLY A 823 -1.10 4.17 3.83
N SER A 824 -2.05 3.28 3.73
CA SER A 824 -2.79 2.72 4.85
C SER A 824 -2.22 1.37 5.20
#